data_e82f027d924940fdc91a3e551192f5a0
#
_entry.id   e82f027d924940fdc91a3e551192f5a0
#
_cell.length_a   1.000
_cell.length_b   1.000
_cell.length_c   1.000
_cell.angle_alpha   90.00
_cell.angle_beta   90.00
_cell.angle_gamma   90.00
#
_symmetry.space_group_name_H-M   'P 1'
#
loop_
_entity.id
_entity.type
_entity.pdbx_description
1 polymer ?
#
loop_
_entity_poly.entity_id
_entity_poly.type
_entity_poly.pdbx_seq_one_letter_code
_entity_poly.pdbx_strand_id
1 'polypeptide(L)'
;MKLIKKIFIGFIFLGVQQIVTAQSFSTAEITKWKDQANRVTIIRDNWGIPHVFGKSDADAVFGLLYAQCEDDFKRVEMNYVEKLGRMSEVKGESELYNDLLIRMIIDSSEAKKDFASAPAWLKKLMNAYADGINYYLFTHPQTKPALLKHFEPWFPLLWTDGSIGAIDIADITVTDLKNFYYNDPAIAIAKVDKQDYDPLPGGSNGFAIAPSKTVSGNAILYINPHTTYYFRPEVAVQSEEGLHAYGAVTWGQFFVYQGFNEHLGWMHTSSYSDVADSYIEKIKKVNGTIQYEYDGKLIPVKEKQISIQYLNNGSIVSKSFKTYYTHHGPVMAKKNGNWISVKANNRDIKGLIQSWQRTKANSYEEYKKTQELLANTSNNTVYADDKGNIAYWHGNFMPKRDPKYNWSKPVDGTTKATEWKGLHTVEELIQVKNPGSGWIQNCNSSPFTVSGISSPKKADFPKYMAPNGDNFRGINAVQLFKNNNGFTLDKIIATAYNKHLPAFDVLLPALIKAYNANKSDPSYAAIAEPMQMISNWDHNVSETSIATTLSIEWAQKLWPIILKGMDEDDESDQVDKTIHFANTADAKTLIAPLILVMSELEKKFGTWKQPWGEVNRFQRLTGNITELFDDSKPSLPAGLAASTWGCLPSFTSKSFNGTNRRYGYNGNSFICAVEFGKKVTAKSLLAGGENGDSSSKHFTDQAEMYTKGQFKEVLFYKEDVLKHAENTYHPGGN
;
A
#
# COMPACT_ATOMS: atom_id res chain seq x y z
N MET A 1 -16.77 69.58 -52.69
CA MET A 1 -17.83 69.40 -51.69
C MET A 1 -18.29 67.94 -51.73
N LYS A 2 -17.74 67.06 -50.87
CA LYS A 2 -18.27 65.72 -50.62
C LYS A 2 -18.14 65.40 -49.14
N LEU A 3 -19.27 65.27 -48.49
CA LEU A 3 -19.43 64.92 -47.06
C LEU A 3 -19.00 63.48 -46.81
N ILE A 4 -18.06 63.26 -45.90
CA ILE A 4 -17.70 61.91 -45.39
C ILE A 4 -18.45 61.75 -44.07
N LYS A 5 -19.43 60.83 -44.07
CA LYS A 5 -20.10 60.33 -42.85
C LYS A 5 -19.16 59.33 -42.15
N LYS A 6 -18.74 59.63 -40.92
CA LYS A 6 -18.10 58.69 -40.01
C LYS A 6 -19.16 57.82 -39.33
N ILE A 7 -19.10 56.51 -39.58
CA ILE A 7 -19.89 55.51 -38.85
C ILE A 7 -19.07 55.08 -37.64
N PHE A 8 -19.59 55.32 -36.44
CA PHE A 8 -19.05 54.75 -35.18
C PHE A 8 -19.69 53.40 -34.98
N ILE A 9 -18.88 52.31 -35.05
CA ILE A 9 -19.29 50.97 -34.66
C ILE A 9 -18.88 50.80 -33.19
N GLY A 10 -19.88 50.82 -32.31
CA GLY A 10 -19.71 50.50 -30.91
C GLY A 10 -19.59 48.98 -30.72
N PHE A 11 -18.43 48.48 -30.32
CA PHE A 11 -18.26 47.11 -29.84
C PHE A 11 -18.88 47.00 -28.44
N ILE A 12 -20.01 46.32 -28.33
CA ILE A 12 -20.56 45.87 -27.05
C ILE A 12 -19.77 44.64 -26.64
N PHE A 13 -18.88 44.79 -25.66
CA PHE A 13 -18.26 43.65 -24.94
C PHE A 13 -19.34 43.01 -24.05
N LEU A 14 -19.97 41.95 -24.50
CA LEU A 14 -20.71 41.04 -23.63
C LEU A 14 -19.70 40.25 -22.81
N GLY A 15 -19.44 40.70 -21.58
CA GLY A 15 -18.72 39.94 -20.58
C GLY A 15 -19.57 38.71 -20.21
N VAL A 16 -19.18 37.56 -20.71
CA VAL A 16 -19.67 36.29 -20.19
C VAL A 16 -19.11 36.13 -18.77
N GLN A 17 -19.88 36.58 -17.79
CA GLN A 17 -19.65 36.15 -16.41
C GLN A 17 -19.85 34.61 -16.38
N GLN A 18 -18.75 33.90 -16.32
CA GLN A 18 -18.82 32.50 -15.89
C GLN A 18 -19.41 32.48 -14.47
N ILE A 19 -20.68 32.13 -14.38
CA ILE A 19 -21.29 31.77 -13.10
C ILE A 19 -20.56 30.55 -12.63
N VAL A 20 -19.56 30.75 -11.78
CA VAL A 20 -19.00 29.67 -10.94
C VAL A 20 -20.17 29.24 -10.08
N THR A 21 -20.81 28.13 -10.41
CA THR A 21 -21.79 27.48 -9.55
C THR A 21 -21.05 27.10 -8.27
N ALA A 22 -21.15 27.97 -7.28
CA ALA A 22 -20.67 27.68 -5.93
C ALA A 22 -21.33 26.36 -5.48
N GLN A 23 -20.56 25.52 -4.83
CA GLN A 23 -21.04 24.32 -4.16
C GLN A 23 -22.20 24.71 -3.23
N SER A 24 -23.42 24.31 -3.53
CA SER A 24 -24.60 24.74 -2.74
C SER A 24 -24.86 23.68 -1.67
N PHE A 25 -24.29 23.87 -0.49
CA PHE A 25 -24.70 23.16 0.72
C PHE A 25 -25.92 23.85 1.32
N SER A 26 -26.86 23.07 1.89
CA SER A 26 -28.04 23.63 2.52
C SER A 26 -27.71 24.35 3.84
N THR A 27 -28.51 25.34 4.23
CA THR A 27 -28.35 26.04 5.50
C THR A 27 -28.40 25.09 6.69
N ALA A 28 -29.23 24.03 6.61
CA ALA A 28 -29.34 23.02 7.67
C ALA A 28 -28.03 22.21 7.85
N GLU A 29 -27.40 21.78 6.75
CA GLU A 29 -26.12 21.11 6.77
C GLU A 29 -25.04 22.03 7.36
N ILE A 30 -24.92 23.26 6.88
CA ILE A 30 -23.94 24.22 7.37
C ILE A 30 -24.11 24.48 8.86
N THR A 31 -25.33 24.64 9.35
CA THR A 31 -25.60 24.84 10.79
C THR A 31 -25.16 23.62 11.60
N LYS A 32 -25.54 22.42 11.16
CA LYS A 32 -25.14 21.17 11.80
C LYS A 32 -23.61 21.04 11.88
N TRP A 33 -22.90 21.33 10.79
CA TRP A 33 -21.43 21.25 10.74
C TRP A 33 -20.75 22.27 11.65
N LYS A 34 -21.25 23.51 11.70
CA LYS A 34 -20.73 24.53 12.62
C LYS A 34 -20.91 24.12 14.08
N ASP A 35 -22.07 23.57 14.45
CA ASP A 35 -22.31 23.06 15.78
C ASP A 35 -21.37 21.88 16.12
N GLN A 36 -21.08 21.00 15.16
CA GLN A 36 -20.14 19.91 15.32
C GLN A 36 -18.69 20.40 15.43
N ALA A 37 -18.28 21.34 14.58
CA ALA A 37 -16.97 21.97 14.61
C ALA A 37 -16.63 22.60 15.96
N ASN A 38 -17.58 23.24 16.62
CA ASN A 38 -17.41 23.83 17.96
C ASN A 38 -17.12 22.79 19.06
N ARG A 39 -17.37 21.49 18.82
CA ARG A 39 -17.06 20.40 19.76
C ARG A 39 -15.74 19.71 19.45
N VAL A 40 -15.02 20.18 18.43
CA VAL A 40 -13.73 19.63 18.00
C VAL A 40 -12.63 20.67 18.21
N THR A 41 -11.50 20.24 18.76
CA THR A 41 -10.27 21.05 18.77
C THR A 41 -9.20 20.31 17.97
N ILE A 42 -8.57 20.99 17.04
CA ILE A 42 -7.40 20.49 16.32
C ILE A 42 -6.17 21.27 16.79
N ILE A 43 -5.14 20.55 17.21
CA ILE A 43 -3.84 21.12 17.55
C ILE A 43 -2.84 20.59 16.52
N ARG A 44 -2.22 21.47 15.77
CA ARG A 44 -1.07 21.11 14.92
C ARG A 44 0.20 21.24 15.74
N ASP A 45 0.98 20.17 15.80
CA ASP A 45 2.28 20.21 16.48
C ASP A 45 3.37 20.80 15.56
N ASN A 46 4.60 20.87 16.09
CA ASN A 46 5.75 21.43 15.38
C ASN A 46 6.23 20.58 14.16
N TRP A 47 5.59 19.47 13.86
CA TRP A 47 5.76 18.67 12.64
C TRP A 47 4.53 18.73 11.72
N GLY A 48 3.54 19.57 12.06
CA GLY A 48 2.29 19.71 11.34
C GLY A 48 1.28 18.60 11.60
N ILE A 49 1.60 17.62 12.44
CA ILE A 49 0.74 16.47 12.72
C ILE A 49 -0.53 16.94 13.42
N PRO A 50 -1.73 16.56 12.93
CA PRO A 50 -2.98 16.93 13.56
C PRO A 50 -3.27 16.05 14.78
N HIS A 51 -3.43 16.69 15.93
CA HIS A 51 -3.98 16.12 17.16
C HIS A 51 -5.42 16.55 17.29
N VAL A 52 -6.34 15.64 17.04
CA VAL A 52 -7.78 15.90 16.98
C VAL A 52 -8.46 15.48 18.28
N PHE A 53 -9.13 16.42 18.95
CA PHE A 53 -9.86 16.19 20.19
C PHE A 53 -11.36 16.44 19.95
N GLY A 54 -12.19 15.40 20.09
CA GLY A 54 -13.64 15.47 19.94
C GLY A 54 -14.38 15.18 21.25
N LYS A 55 -15.59 15.74 21.44
CA LYS A 55 -16.49 15.41 22.56
C LYS A 55 -17.04 13.98 22.44
N SER A 56 -17.27 13.51 21.23
CA SER A 56 -17.70 12.15 20.90
C SER A 56 -16.77 11.54 19.86
N ASP A 57 -16.87 10.22 19.65
CA ASP A 57 -16.19 9.53 18.56
C ASP A 57 -16.53 10.16 17.20
N ALA A 58 -17.81 10.52 17.00
CA ALA A 58 -18.25 11.16 15.76
C ALA A 58 -17.64 12.58 15.59
N ASP A 59 -17.49 13.36 16.67
CA ASP A 59 -16.82 14.65 16.59
C ASP A 59 -15.33 14.50 16.28
N ALA A 60 -14.68 13.49 16.88
CA ALA A 60 -13.28 13.18 16.57
C ALA A 60 -13.09 12.75 15.10
N VAL A 61 -14.00 11.92 14.56
CA VAL A 61 -14.01 11.56 13.13
C VAL A 61 -14.22 12.76 12.24
N PHE A 62 -15.15 13.65 12.54
CA PHE A 62 -15.38 14.90 11.80
C PHE A 62 -14.10 15.73 11.70
N GLY A 63 -13.44 15.97 12.85
CA GLY A 63 -12.18 16.72 12.89
C GLY A 63 -11.03 16.03 12.16
N LEU A 64 -10.95 14.69 12.26
CA LEU A 64 -9.91 13.90 11.59
C LEU A 64 -10.00 14.02 10.06
N LEU A 65 -11.20 13.95 9.50
CA LEU A 65 -11.40 14.10 8.05
C LEU A 65 -11.20 15.54 7.59
N TYR A 66 -11.60 16.50 8.41
CA TYR A 66 -11.34 17.92 8.14
C TYR A 66 -9.83 18.18 8.06
N ALA A 67 -9.06 17.73 9.04
CA ALA A 67 -7.60 17.90 9.08
C ALA A 67 -6.88 17.19 7.92
N GLN A 68 -7.30 15.97 7.56
CA GLN A 68 -6.77 15.29 6.38
C GLN A 68 -7.00 16.07 5.08
N CYS A 69 -8.17 16.73 4.95
CA CYS A 69 -8.46 17.55 3.78
C CYS A 69 -7.63 18.84 3.76
N GLU A 70 -7.29 19.42 4.91
CA GLU A 70 -6.35 20.54 4.99
C GLU A 70 -4.95 20.14 4.51
N ASP A 71 -4.53 18.92 4.83
CA ASP A 71 -3.20 18.40 4.48
C ASP A 71 -3.12 17.97 3.01
N ASP A 72 -4.09 17.17 2.52
CA ASP A 72 -4.08 16.72 1.12
C ASP A 72 -5.47 16.27 0.62
N PHE A 73 -6.35 17.23 0.38
CA PHE A 73 -7.67 16.97 -0.17
C PHE A 73 -7.63 16.19 -1.49
N LYS A 74 -6.64 16.44 -2.34
CA LYS A 74 -6.52 15.75 -3.65
C LYS A 74 -6.42 14.24 -3.48
N ARG A 75 -5.60 13.78 -2.51
CA ARG A 75 -5.47 12.34 -2.23
C ARG A 75 -6.72 11.76 -1.58
N VAL A 76 -7.36 12.51 -0.67
CA VAL A 76 -8.66 12.12 -0.11
C VAL A 76 -9.68 11.93 -1.23
N GLU A 77 -9.83 12.89 -2.12
CA GLU A 77 -10.78 12.82 -3.24
C GLU A 77 -10.47 11.65 -4.18
N MET A 78 -9.23 11.55 -4.65
CA MET A 78 -8.86 10.56 -5.67
C MET A 78 -8.97 9.13 -5.18
N ASN A 79 -8.74 8.87 -3.90
CA ASN A 79 -8.99 7.56 -3.31
C ASN A 79 -10.48 7.15 -3.44
N TYR A 80 -11.40 8.08 -3.25
CA TYR A 80 -12.84 7.80 -3.43
C TYR A 80 -13.26 7.77 -4.90
N VAL A 81 -12.68 8.58 -5.76
CA VAL A 81 -12.89 8.49 -7.22
C VAL A 81 -12.51 7.10 -7.73
N GLU A 82 -11.38 6.55 -7.26
CA GLU A 82 -10.95 5.19 -7.59
C GLU A 82 -11.96 4.14 -7.08
N LYS A 83 -12.32 4.19 -5.79
CA LYS A 83 -13.24 3.19 -5.20
C LYS A 83 -14.67 3.27 -5.73
N LEU A 84 -15.06 4.42 -6.29
CA LEU A 84 -16.32 4.59 -7.01
C LEU A 84 -16.27 4.04 -8.46
N GLY A 85 -15.08 3.63 -8.97
CA GLY A 85 -14.86 3.26 -10.37
C GLY A 85 -15.17 4.42 -11.30
N ARG A 86 -14.57 5.61 -11.04
CA ARG A 86 -14.79 6.85 -11.77
C ARG A 86 -13.48 7.56 -12.17
N MET A 87 -12.33 6.84 -12.11
CA MET A 87 -11.03 7.40 -12.51
C MET A 87 -11.00 7.83 -13.97
N SER A 88 -11.73 7.13 -14.84
CA SER A 88 -11.82 7.46 -16.27
C SER A 88 -12.51 8.81 -16.54
N GLU A 89 -13.34 9.31 -15.63
CA GLU A 89 -13.90 10.67 -15.74
C GLU A 89 -12.84 11.76 -15.51
N VAL A 90 -11.74 11.44 -14.82
CA VAL A 90 -10.64 12.36 -14.51
C VAL A 90 -9.43 12.14 -15.41
N LYS A 91 -9.02 10.88 -15.62
CA LYS A 91 -7.78 10.51 -16.33
C LYS A 91 -8.00 10.04 -17.78
N GLY A 92 -9.26 9.87 -18.20
CA GLY A 92 -9.59 9.48 -19.56
C GLY A 92 -9.69 7.97 -19.80
N GLU A 93 -9.72 7.59 -21.08
CA GLU A 93 -10.04 6.22 -21.53
C GLU A 93 -9.06 5.15 -21.00
N SER A 94 -7.84 5.50 -20.66
CA SER A 94 -6.85 4.54 -20.12
C SER A 94 -7.34 3.84 -18.85
N GLU A 95 -8.18 4.50 -18.04
CA GLU A 95 -8.72 3.97 -16.78
C GLU A 95 -10.04 3.20 -16.94
N LEU A 96 -10.58 3.12 -18.15
CA LEU A 96 -11.91 2.57 -18.41
C LEU A 96 -12.11 1.13 -17.89
N TYR A 97 -11.11 0.28 -18.05
CA TYR A 97 -11.19 -1.12 -17.60
C TYR A 97 -10.83 -1.30 -16.12
N ASN A 98 -10.06 -0.38 -15.55
CA ASN A 98 -9.88 -0.30 -14.10
C ASN A 98 -11.22 0.06 -13.43
N ASP A 99 -11.94 1.04 -13.96
CA ASP A 99 -13.27 1.40 -13.47
C ASP A 99 -14.29 0.28 -13.67
N LEU A 100 -14.22 -0.44 -14.81
CA LEU A 100 -15.07 -1.60 -15.03
C LEU A 100 -14.82 -2.69 -13.98
N LEU A 101 -13.56 -3.01 -13.72
CA LEU A 101 -13.17 -3.96 -12.67
C LEU A 101 -13.77 -3.58 -11.32
N ILE A 102 -13.56 -2.35 -10.89
CA ILE A 102 -14.08 -1.85 -9.60
C ILE A 102 -15.61 -2.02 -9.55
N ARG A 103 -16.33 -1.59 -10.59
CA ARG A 103 -17.81 -1.66 -10.62
C ARG A 103 -18.39 -3.06 -10.76
N MET A 104 -17.60 -4.00 -11.27
CA MET A 104 -17.98 -5.42 -11.26
C MET A 104 -17.90 -6.05 -9.89
N ILE A 105 -16.95 -5.60 -9.05
CA ILE A 105 -16.69 -6.12 -7.72
C ILE A 105 -17.49 -5.35 -6.66
N ILE A 106 -17.52 -4.02 -6.74
CA ILE A 106 -18.09 -3.12 -5.74
C ILE A 106 -19.37 -2.48 -6.28
N ASP A 107 -20.51 -2.97 -5.82
CA ASP A 107 -21.81 -2.41 -6.20
C ASP A 107 -22.21 -1.30 -5.22
N SER A 108 -22.22 -0.05 -5.70
CA SER A 108 -22.64 1.11 -4.90
C SER A 108 -24.07 0.99 -4.35
N SER A 109 -24.94 0.26 -5.01
CA SER A 109 -26.32 0.04 -4.52
C SER A 109 -26.32 -0.86 -3.28
N GLU A 110 -25.43 -1.84 -3.22
CA GLU A 110 -25.25 -2.69 -2.05
C GLU A 110 -24.61 -1.90 -0.89
N ALA A 111 -23.59 -1.07 -1.15
CA ALA A 111 -23.01 -0.20 -0.15
C ALA A 111 -24.03 0.74 0.50
N LYS A 112 -24.99 1.28 -0.28
CA LYS A 112 -26.10 2.09 0.25
C LYS A 112 -27.05 1.27 1.12
N LYS A 113 -27.35 0.02 0.77
CA LYS A 113 -28.15 -0.89 1.60
C LYS A 113 -27.45 -1.23 2.92
N ASP A 114 -26.14 -1.51 2.86
CA ASP A 114 -25.34 -1.78 4.04
C ASP A 114 -25.29 -0.56 4.96
N PHE A 115 -25.14 0.65 4.41
CA PHE A 115 -25.26 1.88 5.19
C PHE A 115 -26.63 1.98 5.85
N ALA A 116 -27.72 1.72 5.11
CA ALA A 116 -29.08 1.80 5.65
C ALA A 116 -29.31 0.81 6.80
N SER A 117 -28.68 -0.37 6.78
CA SER A 117 -28.81 -1.43 7.79
C SER A 117 -27.69 -1.41 8.87
N ALA A 118 -26.67 -0.55 8.71
CA ALA A 118 -25.53 -0.47 9.62
C ALA A 118 -25.95 -0.16 11.07
N PRO A 119 -25.20 -0.62 12.08
CA PRO A 119 -25.43 -0.24 13.48
C PRO A 119 -25.46 1.27 13.69
N ALA A 120 -26.28 1.75 14.60
CA ALA A 120 -26.49 3.20 14.84
C ALA A 120 -25.16 3.95 15.13
N TRP A 121 -24.26 3.33 15.90
CA TRP A 121 -22.95 3.92 16.21
C TRP A 121 -22.09 4.09 14.96
N LEU A 122 -22.08 3.09 14.05
CA LEU A 122 -21.29 3.14 12.82
C LEU A 122 -21.86 4.18 11.84
N LYS A 123 -23.21 4.28 11.75
CA LYS A 123 -23.86 5.36 10.98
C LYS A 123 -23.46 6.75 11.45
N LYS A 124 -23.35 6.97 12.79
CA LYS A 124 -22.87 8.25 13.32
C LYS A 124 -21.46 8.58 12.83
N LEU A 125 -20.55 7.62 12.83
CA LEU A 125 -19.18 7.81 12.36
C LEU A 125 -19.14 8.07 10.85
N MET A 126 -19.87 7.31 10.06
CA MET A 126 -19.94 7.49 8.60
C MET A 126 -20.60 8.82 8.21
N ASN A 127 -21.58 9.30 8.96
CA ASN A 127 -22.11 10.65 8.76
C ASN A 127 -21.06 11.71 9.09
N ALA A 128 -20.37 11.58 10.23
CA ALA A 128 -19.32 12.52 10.63
C ALA A 128 -18.13 12.55 9.64
N TYR A 129 -17.80 11.40 9.04
CA TYR A 129 -16.86 11.30 7.95
C TYR A 129 -17.25 12.23 6.78
N ALA A 130 -18.48 12.08 6.27
CA ALA A 130 -18.97 12.90 5.16
C ALA A 130 -19.08 14.38 5.54
N ASP A 131 -19.61 14.65 6.73
CA ASP A 131 -19.77 16.01 7.28
C ASP A 131 -18.42 16.74 7.40
N GLY A 132 -17.34 16.07 7.86
CA GLY A 132 -16.01 16.66 7.99
C GLY A 132 -15.42 17.10 6.65
N ILE A 133 -15.49 16.23 5.62
CA ILE A 133 -15.00 16.54 4.28
C ILE A 133 -15.85 17.65 3.63
N ASN A 134 -17.18 17.54 3.71
CA ASN A 134 -18.09 18.54 3.13
C ASN A 134 -17.93 19.89 3.81
N TYR A 135 -17.71 19.92 5.12
CA TYR A 135 -17.45 21.15 5.85
C TYR A 135 -16.11 21.79 5.46
N TYR A 136 -15.08 21.00 5.22
CA TYR A 136 -13.83 21.49 4.63
C TYR A 136 -14.09 22.16 3.28
N LEU A 137 -14.82 21.53 2.39
CA LEU A 137 -15.17 22.10 1.08
C LEU A 137 -16.00 23.39 1.21
N PHE A 138 -16.86 23.49 2.21
CA PHE A 138 -17.62 24.71 2.49
C PHE A 138 -16.72 25.86 2.98
N THR A 139 -15.78 25.56 3.90
CA THR A 139 -14.88 26.57 4.49
C THR A 139 -13.70 26.94 3.60
N HIS A 140 -13.40 26.12 2.56
CA HIS A 140 -12.30 26.32 1.61
C HIS A 140 -12.83 26.42 0.16
N PRO A 141 -13.59 27.46 -0.19
CA PRO A 141 -14.22 27.61 -1.51
C PRO A 141 -13.21 27.73 -2.66
N GLN A 142 -11.93 28.01 -2.36
CA GLN A 142 -10.83 28.01 -3.33
C GLN A 142 -10.42 26.57 -3.76
N THR A 143 -10.73 25.57 -2.96
CA THR A 143 -10.46 24.16 -3.28
C THR A 143 -11.31 23.74 -4.47
N LYS A 144 -10.66 23.21 -5.51
CA LYS A 144 -11.32 22.75 -6.73
C LYS A 144 -11.31 21.24 -6.79
N PRO A 145 -12.40 20.55 -6.42
CA PRO A 145 -12.51 19.11 -6.59
C PRO A 145 -12.35 18.74 -8.07
N ALA A 146 -11.62 17.65 -8.34
CA ALA A 146 -11.50 17.10 -9.68
C ALA A 146 -12.85 16.52 -10.17
N LEU A 147 -13.63 15.94 -9.27
CA LEU A 147 -14.90 15.29 -9.58
C LEU A 147 -15.93 15.36 -8.44
N LEU A 148 -15.53 15.11 -7.18
CA LEU A 148 -16.43 14.91 -6.05
C LEU A 148 -16.72 16.24 -5.33
N LYS A 149 -17.83 16.87 -5.66
CA LYS A 149 -18.29 18.13 -5.02
C LYS A 149 -19.05 17.89 -3.72
N HIS A 150 -19.41 16.66 -3.43
CA HIS A 150 -20.12 16.24 -2.22
C HIS A 150 -19.73 14.81 -1.88
N PHE A 151 -19.47 14.53 -0.59
CA PHE A 151 -19.13 13.22 -0.06
C PHE A 151 -20.33 12.62 0.66
N GLU A 152 -20.60 11.36 0.37
CA GLU A 152 -21.74 10.64 0.90
C GLU A 152 -21.35 9.72 2.07
N PRO A 153 -22.18 9.57 3.10
CA PRO A 153 -21.83 8.79 4.29
C PRO A 153 -21.60 7.30 4.05
N TRP A 154 -22.04 6.76 2.91
CA TRP A 154 -21.82 5.36 2.53
C TRP A 154 -20.48 5.12 1.82
N PHE A 155 -19.73 6.16 1.41
CA PHE A 155 -18.46 6.03 0.70
C PHE A 155 -17.41 5.17 1.44
N PRO A 156 -17.25 5.26 2.78
CA PRO A 156 -16.31 4.40 3.50
C PRO A 156 -16.56 2.89 3.32
N LEU A 157 -17.80 2.49 3.01
CA LEU A 157 -18.15 1.10 2.72
C LEU A 157 -17.63 0.58 1.37
N LEU A 158 -17.08 1.43 0.53
CA LEU A 158 -16.40 1.03 -0.71
C LEU A 158 -14.99 0.47 -0.46
N TRP A 159 -14.48 0.61 0.74
CA TRP A 159 -13.20 0.03 1.18
C TRP A 159 -13.46 -1.22 2.03
N THR A 160 -12.52 -2.16 2.01
CA THR A 160 -12.59 -3.32 2.91
C THR A 160 -11.96 -3.02 4.26
N ASP A 161 -10.63 -2.86 4.30
CA ASP A 161 -9.85 -2.73 5.52
C ASP A 161 -8.87 -1.55 5.51
N GLY A 162 -8.91 -0.71 4.46
CA GLY A 162 -8.01 0.42 4.30
C GLY A 162 -6.62 0.05 3.78
N SER A 163 -6.35 -1.21 3.43
CA SER A 163 -5.08 -1.60 2.83
C SER A 163 -5.02 -1.29 1.34
N ILE A 164 -3.79 -1.17 0.79
CA ILE A 164 -3.56 -1.01 -0.65
C ILE A 164 -4.00 -2.26 -1.42
N GLY A 165 -3.79 -3.45 -0.84
CA GLY A 165 -4.11 -4.74 -1.45
C GLY A 165 -5.51 -5.24 -1.15
N ALA A 166 -6.48 -4.34 -0.85
CA ALA A 166 -7.82 -4.73 -0.44
C ALA A 166 -8.68 -5.37 -1.54
N ILE A 167 -8.31 -5.21 -2.81
CA ILE A 167 -9.00 -5.84 -3.93
C ILE A 167 -8.16 -7.00 -4.42
N ASP A 168 -8.71 -8.20 -4.30
CA ASP A 168 -8.13 -9.44 -4.79
C ASP A 168 -8.99 -10.01 -5.92
N ILE A 169 -8.38 -10.35 -7.03
CA ILE A 169 -9.00 -10.91 -8.21
C ILE A 169 -8.33 -12.21 -8.67
N ALA A 170 -7.69 -12.90 -7.71
CA ALA A 170 -6.92 -14.11 -7.95
C ALA A 170 -5.81 -13.87 -9.02
N ASP A 171 -5.68 -14.78 -9.97
CA ASP A 171 -4.69 -14.72 -11.06
C ASP A 171 -5.14 -13.89 -12.30
N ILE A 172 -6.22 -13.11 -12.17
CA ILE A 172 -6.79 -12.32 -13.27
C ILE A 172 -6.14 -10.92 -13.30
N THR A 173 -5.90 -10.41 -14.51
CA THR A 173 -5.38 -9.07 -14.73
C THR A 173 -6.43 -8.16 -15.36
N VAL A 174 -6.25 -6.82 -15.26
CA VAL A 174 -7.08 -5.85 -15.99
C VAL A 174 -6.98 -6.07 -17.52
N THR A 175 -5.83 -6.56 -18.00
CA THR A 175 -5.64 -6.93 -19.40
C THR A 175 -6.52 -8.11 -19.80
N ASP A 176 -6.65 -9.12 -18.95
CA ASP A 176 -7.57 -10.25 -19.20
C ASP A 176 -9.02 -9.78 -19.26
N LEU A 177 -9.43 -8.92 -18.33
CA LEU A 177 -10.75 -8.30 -18.30
C LEU A 177 -11.00 -7.48 -19.59
N LYS A 178 -10.04 -6.66 -19.98
CA LYS A 178 -10.10 -5.89 -21.23
C LYS A 178 -10.29 -6.82 -22.43
N ASN A 179 -9.47 -7.85 -22.56
CA ASN A 179 -9.55 -8.80 -23.67
C ASN A 179 -10.91 -9.53 -23.73
N PHE A 180 -11.53 -9.79 -22.58
CA PHE A 180 -12.82 -10.45 -22.50
C PHE A 180 -13.99 -9.53 -22.87
N TYR A 181 -13.99 -8.27 -22.42
CA TYR A 181 -15.06 -7.30 -22.63
C TYR A 181 -14.84 -6.33 -23.80
N TYR A 182 -13.73 -6.47 -24.52
CA TYR A 182 -13.41 -5.67 -25.69
C TYR A 182 -14.12 -6.24 -26.92
N ASN A 183 -15.23 -5.61 -27.33
CA ASN A 183 -16.08 -6.09 -28.40
C ASN A 183 -15.90 -5.34 -29.74
N ASP A 184 -14.76 -4.69 -30.01
CA ASP A 184 -14.53 -3.98 -31.25
C ASP A 184 -13.40 -4.63 -32.06
N PRO A 185 -13.74 -5.41 -33.14
CA PRO A 185 -12.71 -6.00 -33.99
C PRO A 185 -11.98 -4.98 -34.87
N ALA A 186 -12.39 -3.72 -34.90
CA ALA A 186 -11.86 -2.70 -35.80
C ALA A 186 -10.75 -1.83 -35.19
N ILE A 187 -10.51 -1.90 -33.89
CA ILE A 187 -9.36 -1.23 -33.27
C ILE A 187 -8.21 -2.26 -33.21
N ALA A 188 -7.38 -2.25 -34.25
CA ALA A 188 -6.12 -2.95 -34.23
C ALA A 188 -5.43 -2.70 -32.88
N ILE A 189 -4.97 -3.78 -32.24
CA ILE A 189 -4.16 -3.79 -31.03
C ILE A 189 -3.02 -2.78 -31.26
N ALA A 190 -3.23 -1.53 -30.86
CA ALA A 190 -2.11 -0.69 -30.51
C ALA A 190 -1.38 -1.53 -29.47
N LYS A 191 -0.15 -1.96 -29.78
CA LYS A 191 0.73 -2.52 -28.76
C LYS A 191 0.58 -1.58 -27.59
N VAL A 192 -0.14 -1.99 -26.55
CA VAL A 192 0.00 -1.39 -25.24
C VAL A 192 1.47 -1.66 -24.97
N ASP A 193 2.30 -0.62 -25.08
CA ASP A 193 3.58 -0.65 -24.44
C ASP A 193 3.24 -1.20 -23.07
N LYS A 194 3.92 -2.29 -22.71
CA LYS A 194 4.02 -2.70 -21.33
C LYS A 194 4.55 -1.45 -20.62
N GLN A 195 3.68 -0.52 -20.24
CA GLN A 195 3.99 0.27 -19.08
C GLN A 195 4.26 -0.81 -18.06
N ASP A 196 5.54 -0.90 -17.69
CA ASP A 196 5.99 -1.70 -16.59
C ASP A 196 5.08 -1.39 -15.41
N TYR A 197 3.97 -2.10 -15.35
CA TYR A 197 3.24 -2.31 -14.14
C TYR A 197 4.14 -3.30 -13.39
N ASP A 198 5.25 -2.72 -12.91
CA ASP A 198 5.99 -3.30 -11.80
C ASP A 198 4.91 -3.38 -10.72
N PRO A 199 4.41 -4.57 -10.37
CA PRO A 199 3.43 -4.67 -9.30
C PRO A 199 4.13 -3.98 -8.14
N LEU A 200 3.62 -2.81 -7.74
CA LEU A 200 4.27 -1.93 -6.78
C LEU A 200 4.77 -2.85 -5.69
N PRO A 201 6.09 -2.98 -5.46
CA PRO A 201 6.60 -3.92 -4.49
C PRO A 201 6.15 -3.44 -3.13
N GLY A 202 4.88 -3.68 -2.85
CA GLY A 202 4.25 -3.47 -1.57
C GLY A 202 4.94 -4.40 -0.59
N GLY A 203 5.29 -3.88 0.55
CA GLY A 203 5.91 -4.70 1.58
C GLY A 203 5.73 -4.03 2.92
N SER A 204 6.32 -4.60 3.93
CA SER A 204 6.30 -4.02 5.27
C SER A 204 7.30 -4.74 6.15
N ASN A 205 7.73 -4.08 7.24
CA ASN A 205 8.39 -4.75 8.36
C ASN A 205 7.57 -4.51 9.63
N GLY A 206 7.12 -5.57 10.26
CA GLY A 206 6.47 -5.53 11.57
C GLY A 206 7.27 -6.37 12.57
N PHE A 207 7.65 -5.77 13.70
CA PHE A 207 8.41 -6.48 14.74
C PHE A 207 7.76 -6.27 16.10
N ALA A 208 7.71 -7.31 16.93
CA ALA A 208 7.29 -7.22 18.31
C ALA A 208 8.33 -7.90 19.22
N ILE A 209 8.69 -7.23 20.31
CA ILE A 209 9.70 -7.68 21.26
C ILE A 209 9.04 -7.86 22.63
N ALA A 210 9.17 -9.06 23.20
CA ALA A 210 8.64 -9.37 24.51
C ALA A 210 9.47 -8.73 25.64
N PRO A 211 8.89 -8.51 26.83
CA PRO A 211 9.57 -7.98 28.01
C PRO A 211 10.89 -8.68 28.35
N SER A 212 10.98 -9.99 28.12
CA SER A 212 12.18 -10.80 28.39
C SER A 212 13.42 -10.41 27.55
N LYS A 213 13.21 -9.65 26.48
CA LYS A 213 14.28 -9.19 25.57
C LYS A 213 14.50 -7.68 25.59
N THR A 214 13.75 -6.93 26.38
CA THR A 214 13.89 -5.47 26.53
C THR A 214 14.64 -5.09 27.80
N VAL A 215 15.22 -3.90 27.83
CA VAL A 215 15.91 -3.36 29.03
C VAL A 215 14.89 -2.93 30.10
N SER A 216 13.78 -2.35 29.65
CA SER A 216 12.73 -1.81 30.52
C SER A 216 11.81 -2.87 31.13
N GLY A 217 11.77 -4.10 30.56
CA GLY A 217 10.78 -5.10 30.90
C GLY A 217 9.38 -4.82 30.30
N ASN A 218 9.28 -3.90 29.34
CA ASN A 218 8.03 -3.59 28.60
C ASN A 218 8.08 -4.20 27.19
N ALA A 219 6.92 -4.48 26.61
CA ALA A 219 6.86 -4.88 25.20
C ALA A 219 7.12 -3.69 24.27
N ILE A 220 7.75 -3.97 23.11
CA ILE A 220 8.00 -2.98 22.06
C ILE A 220 7.37 -3.46 20.75
N LEU A 221 6.73 -2.56 20.00
CA LEU A 221 6.24 -2.78 18.65
C LEU A 221 6.96 -1.85 17.68
N TYR A 222 7.36 -2.38 16.52
CA TYR A 222 7.89 -1.63 15.40
C TYR A 222 6.98 -1.73 14.19
N ILE A 223 6.60 -0.58 13.65
CA ILE A 223 5.61 -0.40 12.58
C ILE A 223 6.32 0.24 11.39
N ASN A 224 6.36 -0.44 10.25
CA ASN A 224 7.02 0.09 9.06
C ASN A 224 6.38 -0.46 7.76
N PRO A 225 5.27 0.15 7.28
CA PRO A 225 4.72 -0.16 5.98
C PRO A 225 5.63 0.34 4.85
N HIS A 226 5.80 -0.48 3.83
CA HIS A 226 6.44 -0.09 2.57
C HIS A 226 5.35 0.15 1.53
N THR A 227 5.08 1.40 1.27
CA THR A 227 4.03 1.84 0.34
C THR A 227 4.58 2.90 -0.61
N THR A 228 3.81 3.27 -1.61
CA THR A 228 4.04 4.50 -2.35
C THR A 228 4.15 5.65 -1.36
N TYR A 229 5.14 6.53 -1.54
CA TYR A 229 5.34 7.65 -0.64
C TYR A 229 4.11 8.55 -0.62
N TYR A 230 3.86 9.17 0.54
CA TYR A 230 2.73 10.06 0.79
C TYR A 230 1.34 9.40 0.70
N PHE A 231 1.29 8.07 0.70
CA PHE A 231 0.03 7.32 0.71
C PHE A 231 -0.72 7.44 2.05
N ARG A 232 0.00 7.65 3.14
CA ARG A 232 -0.54 7.73 4.51
C ARG A 232 -0.03 8.96 5.25
N PRO A 233 -0.92 9.79 5.82
CA PRO A 233 -0.56 10.80 6.82
C PRO A 233 -0.43 10.19 8.21
N GLU A 234 0.23 10.90 9.09
CA GLU A 234 0.38 10.61 10.51
C GLU A 234 -0.64 11.43 11.30
N VAL A 235 -1.36 10.80 12.23
CA VAL A 235 -2.44 11.47 12.97
C VAL A 235 -2.50 11.03 14.42
N ALA A 236 -2.99 11.91 15.29
CA ALA A 236 -3.46 11.61 16.64
C ALA A 236 -4.96 11.93 16.75
N VAL A 237 -5.75 11.04 17.33
CA VAL A 237 -7.19 11.21 17.47
C VAL A 237 -7.68 10.77 18.83
N GLN A 238 -8.45 11.63 19.50
CA GLN A 238 -8.96 11.39 20.84
C GLN A 238 -10.42 11.84 20.97
N SER A 239 -11.22 11.09 21.74
CA SER A 239 -12.57 11.48 22.13
C SER A 239 -12.81 11.27 23.63
N GLU A 240 -13.83 11.95 24.18
CA GLU A 240 -14.28 11.69 25.56
C GLU A 240 -15.04 10.36 25.71
N GLU A 241 -15.30 9.64 24.59
CA GLU A 241 -15.91 8.31 24.56
C GLU A 241 -14.88 7.16 24.57
N GLY A 242 -13.59 7.46 24.89
CA GLY A 242 -12.53 6.49 25.08
C GLY A 242 -11.71 6.14 23.84
N LEU A 243 -11.82 6.90 22.76
CA LEU A 243 -10.86 6.84 21.66
C LEU A 243 -9.61 7.64 22.06
N HIS A 244 -8.43 7.03 21.95
CA HIS A 244 -7.15 7.71 22.08
C HIS A 244 -6.12 6.91 21.28
N ALA A 245 -5.91 7.26 20.03
CA ALA A 245 -5.05 6.52 19.11
C ALA A 245 -4.10 7.44 18.33
N TYR A 246 -2.92 6.92 18.03
CA TYR A 246 -1.89 7.55 17.21
C TYR A 246 -1.42 6.57 16.14
N GLY A 247 -1.12 7.07 14.94
CA GLY A 247 -0.55 6.26 13.87
C GLY A 247 -0.86 6.78 12.49
N ALA A 248 -0.78 5.89 11.50
CA ALA A 248 -1.04 6.22 10.12
C ALA A 248 -2.47 5.88 9.70
N VAL A 249 -3.10 6.79 8.95
CA VAL A 249 -4.37 6.58 8.26
C VAL A 249 -4.13 6.49 6.76
N THR A 250 -5.03 5.88 6.01
CA THR A 250 -5.10 6.08 4.56
C THR A 250 -5.92 7.32 4.28
N TRP A 251 -5.47 8.19 3.38
CA TRP A 251 -6.20 9.43 3.07
C TRP A 251 -7.69 9.19 2.81
N GLY A 252 -8.53 9.85 3.58
CA GLY A 252 -9.98 9.71 3.55
C GLY A 252 -10.56 8.63 4.46
N GLN A 253 -9.75 7.85 5.18
CA GLN A 253 -10.23 6.90 6.19
C GLN A 253 -10.39 7.57 7.56
N PHE A 254 -11.36 7.09 8.36
CA PHE A 254 -11.69 7.69 9.66
C PHE A 254 -11.22 6.88 10.87
N PHE A 255 -10.29 5.95 10.67
CA PHE A 255 -9.69 5.15 11.73
C PHE A 255 -8.18 5.01 11.52
N VAL A 256 -7.42 4.87 12.60
CA VAL A 256 -5.99 4.57 12.52
C VAL A 256 -5.81 3.16 11.96
N TYR A 257 -5.22 3.07 10.77
CA TYR A 257 -5.03 1.81 10.07
C TYR A 257 -3.99 0.93 10.75
N GLN A 258 -2.87 1.53 11.16
CA GLN A 258 -1.82 0.92 11.96
C GLN A 258 -1.21 1.97 12.88
N GLY A 259 -0.96 1.58 14.10
CA GLY A 259 -0.53 2.50 15.16
C GLY A 259 -0.72 1.88 16.52
N PHE A 260 -1.06 2.70 17.49
CA PHE A 260 -1.23 2.29 18.88
C PHE A 260 -2.22 3.19 19.63
N ASN A 261 -2.66 2.69 20.76
CA ASN A 261 -3.38 3.45 21.79
C ASN A 261 -2.62 3.35 23.14
N GLU A 262 -3.20 3.74 24.25
CA GLU A 262 -2.53 3.71 25.55
C GLU A 262 -2.14 2.30 26.02
N HIS A 263 -2.80 1.25 25.51
CA HIS A 263 -2.68 -0.12 25.98
C HIS A 263 -1.99 -1.08 25.04
N LEU A 264 -2.15 -0.87 23.73
CA LEU A 264 -1.72 -1.82 22.72
C LEU A 264 -1.44 -1.16 21.38
N GLY A 265 -0.70 -1.87 20.52
CA GLY A 265 -0.42 -1.45 19.17
C GLY A 265 -0.57 -2.59 18.17
N TRP A 266 -0.79 -2.20 16.93
CA TRP A 266 -0.96 -3.13 15.79
C TRP A 266 -0.23 -2.61 14.56
N MET A 267 0.39 -3.55 13.89
CA MET A 267 1.04 -3.36 12.60
C MET A 267 0.47 -4.36 11.59
N HIS A 268 0.11 -3.87 10.42
CA HIS A 268 -0.33 -4.70 9.30
C HIS A 268 0.76 -4.83 8.24
N THR A 269 1.18 -6.06 7.97
CA THR A 269 2.03 -6.40 6.82
C THR A 269 1.22 -7.11 5.76
N SER A 270 1.55 -7.01 4.48
CA SER A 270 0.87 -7.78 3.44
C SER A 270 1.07 -9.28 3.66
N SER A 271 -0.03 -10.04 3.66
CA SER A 271 0.00 -11.47 3.98
C SER A 271 0.34 -12.35 2.79
N TYR A 272 0.01 -11.93 1.58
CA TYR A 272 -0.02 -12.78 0.39
C TYR A 272 -0.79 -14.09 0.59
N SER A 273 -1.72 -14.11 1.56
CA SER A 273 -2.62 -15.23 1.77
C SER A 273 -3.48 -15.43 0.53
N ASP A 274 -3.69 -16.66 0.15
CA ASP A 274 -4.59 -17.02 -0.94
C ASP A 274 -6.04 -16.95 -0.44
N VAL A 275 -6.74 -15.86 -0.72
CA VAL A 275 -8.08 -15.54 -0.20
C VAL A 275 -9.12 -15.31 -1.32
N ALA A 276 -8.72 -15.48 -2.57
CA ALA A 276 -9.57 -15.35 -3.74
C ALA A 276 -9.30 -16.51 -4.70
N ASP A 277 -10.35 -17.04 -5.31
CA ASP A 277 -10.25 -18.16 -6.23
C ASP A 277 -10.83 -17.84 -7.59
N SER A 278 -10.20 -18.36 -8.64
CA SER A 278 -10.72 -18.34 -10.00
C SER A 278 -11.32 -19.70 -10.37
N TYR A 279 -12.44 -19.66 -11.10
CA TYR A 279 -13.22 -20.86 -11.45
C TYR A 279 -13.37 -20.98 -12.96
N ILE A 280 -13.12 -22.18 -13.48
CA ILE A 280 -13.33 -22.52 -14.90
C ILE A 280 -14.80 -22.85 -15.10
N GLU A 281 -15.52 -21.99 -15.82
CA GLU A 281 -16.94 -22.11 -16.11
C GLU A 281 -17.19 -22.72 -17.48
N LYS A 282 -17.92 -23.82 -17.55
CA LYS A 282 -18.36 -24.42 -18.81
C LYS A 282 -19.68 -23.80 -19.25
N ILE A 283 -19.60 -23.00 -20.31
CA ILE A 283 -20.71 -22.21 -20.83
C ILE A 283 -21.42 -22.96 -21.96
N LYS A 284 -22.77 -22.94 -21.94
CA LYS A 284 -23.64 -23.44 -23.01
C LYS A 284 -24.67 -22.36 -23.38
N LYS A 285 -25.03 -22.29 -24.66
CA LYS A 285 -26.12 -21.43 -25.12
C LYS A 285 -27.33 -22.35 -25.43
N VAL A 286 -28.39 -22.19 -24.65
CA VAL A 286 -29.62 -23.00 -24.77
C VAL A 286 -30.81 -22.05 -24.99
N ASN A 287 -31.52 -22.21 -26.09
CA ASN A 287 -32.66 -21.37 -26.44
C ASN A 287 -32.39 -19.86 -26.38
N GLY A 288 -31.21 -19.46 -26.84
CA GLY A 288 -30.78 -18.06 -26.82
C GLY A 288 -30.19 -17.54 -25.47
N THR A 289 -30.37 -18.28 -24.36
CA THR A 289 -29.89 -17.94 -23.03
C THR A 289 -28.53 -18.52 -22.79
N ILE A 290 -27.59 -17.71 -22.22
CA ILE A 290 -26.29 -18.18 -21.79
C ILE A 290 -26.45 -18.83 -20.42
N GLN A 291 -25.96 -20.07 -20.29
CA GLN A 291 -26.04 -20.88 -19.09
C GLN A 291 -24.65 -21.46 -18.78
N TYR A 292 -24.38 -21.74 -17.53
CA TYR A 292 -23.17 -22.47 -17.10
C TYR A 292 -23.55 -23.80 -16.44
N GLU A 293 -22.66 -24.76 -16.54
CA GLU A 293 -22.84 -26.09 -15.94
C GLU A 293 -22.42 -26.06 -14.48
N TYR A 294 -23.27 -26.59 -13.59
CA TYR A 294 -22.94 -26.76 -12.18
C TYR A 294 -23.67 -27.99 -11.59
N ASP A 295 -22.91 -28.93 -11.02
CA ASP A 295 -23.39 -30.17 -10.39
C ASP A 295 -24.40 -30.91 -11.25
N GLY A 296 -24.11 -31.07 -12.56
CA GLY A 296 -24.93 -31.71 -13.54
C GLY A 296 -26.17 -30.91 -14.04
N LYS A 297 -26.32 -29.66 -13.61
CA LYS A 297 -27.41 -28.75 -14.00
C LYS A 297 -26.89 -27.59 -14.82
N LEU A 298 -27.76 -27.05 -15.67
CA LEU A 298 -27.51 -25.80 -16.37
C LEU A 298 -28.20 -24.64 -15.64
N ILE A 299 -27.42 -23.64 -15.25
CA ILE A 299 -27.88 -22.47 -14.50
C ILE A 299 -27.71 -21.22 -15.39
N PRO A 300 -28.74 -20.35 -15.52
CA PRO A 300 -28.61 -19.13 -16.28
C PRO A 300 -27.52 -18.20 -15.73
N VAL A 301 -26.66 -17.69 -16.60
CA VAL A 301 -25.71 -16.64 -16.27
C VAL A 301 -26.47 -15.35 -15.98
N LYS A 302 -26.18 -14.69 -14.87
CA LYS A 302 -26.73 -13.39 -14.54
C LYS A 302 -26.03 -12.30 -15.37
N GLU A 303 -26.80 -11.53 -16.10
CA GLU A 303 -26.32 -10.41 -16.90
C GLU A 303 -26.57 -9.08 -16.17
N LYS A 304 -25.60 -8.18 -16.19
CA LYS A 304 -25.75 -6.79 -15.73
C LYS A 304 -25.22 -5.84 -16.81
N GLN A 305 -25.86 -4.67 -16.92
CA GLN A 305 -25.36 -3.58 -17.75
C GLN A 305 -24.61 -2.59 -16.86
N ILE A 306 -23.34 -2.35 -17.15
CA ILE A 306 -22.51 -1.34 -16.48
C ILE A 306 -22.16 -0.25 -17.48
N SER A 307 -22.54 1.00 -17.19
CA SER A 307 -22.20 2.16 -18.00
C SER A 307 -21.15 2.99 -17.29
N ILE A 308 -20.03 3.25 -17.97
CA ILE A 308 -18.89 4.02 -17.44
C ILE A 308 -18.76 5.29 -18.27
N GLN A 309 -18.68 6.41 -17.57
CA GLN A 309 -18.36 7.71 -18.15
C GLN A 309 -16.85 7.89 -18.17
N TYR A 310 -16.31 8.47 -19.23
CA TYR A 310 -14.88 8.76 -19.31
C TYR A 310 -14.61 10.05 -20.09
N LEU A 311 -13.50 10.69 -19.78
CA LEU A 311 -13.03 11.89 -20.47
C LEU A 311 -12.42 11.49 -21.82
N ASN A 312 -12.94 12.06 -22.90
CA ASN A 312 -12.41 11.89 -24.25
C ASN A 312 -12.34 13.24 -24.95
N ASN A 313 -11.14 13.69 -25.27
CA ASN A 313 -10.89 14.99 -25.94
C ASN A 313 -11.63 16.18 -25.29
N GLY A 314 -11.61 16.26 -23.95
CA GLY A 314 -12.24 17.34 -23.18
C GLY A 314 -13.74 17.21 -22.96
N SER A 315 -14.38 16.13 -23.44
CA SER A 315 -15.80 15.88 -23.27
C SER A 315 -16.03 14.56 -22.52
N ILE A 316 -17.07 14.50 -21.69
CA ILE A 316 -17.49 13.26 -21.04
C ILE A 316 -18.36 12.44 -22.02
N VAL A 317 -17.92 11.23 -22.29
CA VAL A 317 -18.64 10.24 -23.10
C VAL A 317 -18.93 8.99 -22.26
N SER A 318 -19.81 8.12 -22.74
CA SER A 318 -20.22 6.91 -22.02
C SER A 318 -20.00 5.66 -22.84
N LYS A 319 -19.49 4.61 -22.21
CA LYS A 319 -19.39 3.25 -22.76
C LYS A 319 -20.12 2.28 -21.86
N SER A 320 -20.94 1.44 -22.47
CA SER A 320 -21.74 0.44 -21.76
C SER A 320 -21.19 -0.96 -22.00
N PHE A 321 -21.09 -1.73 -20.93
CA PHE A 321 -20.60 -3.10 -20.93
C PHE A 321 -21.71 -4.04 -20.47
N LYS A 322 -21.92 -5.11 -21.20
CA LYS A 322 -22.75 -6.24 -20.78
C LYS A 322 -21.87 -7.21 -19.99
N THR A 323 -22.02 -7.23 -18.69
CA THR A 323 -21.18 -8.04 -17.77
C THR A 323 -21.91 -9.29 -17.32
N TYR A 324 -21.16 -10.32 -16.97
CA TYR A 324 -21.65 -11.67 -16.70
C TYR A 324 -21.23 -12.11 -15.31
N TYR A 325 -22.14 -12.85 -14.63
CA TYR A 325 -21.91 -13.38 -13.28
C TYR A 325 -22.40 -14.82 -13.18
N THR A 326 -21.59 -15.67 -12.55
CA THR A 326 -22.02 -16.98 -12.05
C THR A 326 -22.29 -16.90 -10.55
N HIS A 327 -22.57 -18.03 -9.89
CA HIS A 327 -22.68 -18.06 -8.43
C HIS A 327 -21.32 -17.92 -7.72
N HIS A 328 -20.19 -18.18 -8.42
CA HIS A 328 -18.86 -17.91 -7.90
C HIS A 328 -18.51 -16.41 -7.89
N GLY A 329 -19.12 -15.62 -8.78
CA GLY A 329 -18.89 -14.18 -8.87
C GLY A 329 -18.85 -13.64 -10.29
N PRO A 330 -18.22 -12.45 -10.50
CA PRO A 330 -18.09 -11.86 -11.82
C PRO A 330 -17.20 -12.70 -12.74
N VAL A 331 -17.60 -12.81 -14.00
CA VAL A 331 -16.77 -13.41 -15.06
C VAL A 331 -15.80 -12.34 -15.55
N MET A 332 -14.50 -12.57 -15.37
CA MET A 332 -13.48 -11.56 -15.60
C MET A 332 -12.53 -11.87 -16.75
N ALA A 333 -12.50 -13.13 -17.22
CA ALA A 333 -11.57 -13.54 -18.27
C ALA A 333 -12.12 -14.67 -19.12
N LYS A 334 -11.40 -14.96 -20.21
CA LYS A 334 -11.54 -16.19 -21.00
C LYS A 334 -10.14 -16.78 -21.21
N LYS A 335 -9.92 -17.98 -20.67
CA LYS A 335 -8.66 -18.72 -20.82
C LYS A 335 -8.93 -20.08 -21.46
N ASN A 336 -8.18 -20.46 -22.49
CA ASN A 336 -8.34 -21.75 -23.21
C ASN A 336 -9.79 -22.06 -23.63
N GLY A 337 -10.52 -21.04 -24.08
CA GLY A 337 -11.92 -21.19 -24.53
C GLY A 337 -12.97 -21.16 -23.41
N ASN A 338 -12.61 -21.32 -22.15
CA ASN A 338 -13.52 -21.32 -21.01
C ASN A 338 -13.63 -19.93 -20.38
N TRP A 339 -14.78 -19.62 -19.81
CA TRP A 339 -14.96 -18.42 -19.01
C TRP A 339 -14.34 -18.61 -17.61
N ILE A 340 -13.80 -17.54 -17.06
CA ILE A 340 -13.20 -17.54 -15.71
C ILE A 340 -13.97 -16.54 -14.86
N SER A 341 -14.62 -17.05 -13.81
CA SER A 341 -15.23 -16.25 -12.76
C SER A 341 -14.32 -16.16 -11.53
N VAL A 342 -14.50 -15.13 -10.71
CA VAL A 342 -13.68 -14.89 -9.51
C VAL A 342 -14.56 -14.81 -8.28
N LYS A 343 -14.18 -15.56 -7.23
CA LYS A 343 -14.79 -15.53 -5.90
C LYS A 343 -13.81 -14.92 -4.91
N ALA A 344 -14.16 -13.78 -4.34
CA ALA A 344 -13.34 -13.05 -3.39
C ALA A 344 -14.20 -12.25 -2.42
N ASN A 345 -13.66 -11.90 -1.25
CA ASN A 345 -14.30 -10.99 -0.29
C ASN A 345 -13.70 -9.59 -0.41
N ASN A 346 -14.06 -8.90 -1.47
CA ASN A 346 -13.52 -7.56 -1.78
C ASN A 346 -14.25 -6.40 -1.09
N ARG A 347 -15.36 -6.67 -0.43
CA ARG A 347 -16.14 -5.66 0.30
C ARG A 347 -16.99 -6.33 1.38
N ASP A 348 -16.81 -5.91 2.64
CA ASP A 348 -17.62 -6.36 3.77
C ASP A 348 -17.67 -5.23 4.82
N ILE A 349 -18.87 -4.86 5.28
CA ILE A 349 -19.06 -3.90 6.38
C ILE A 349 -18.32 -4.33 7.67
N LYS A 350 -18.12 -5.64 7.87
CA LYS A 350 -17.35 -6.17 9.00
C LYS A 350 -15.90 -5.66 8.99
N GLY A 351 -15.30 -5.43 7.80
CA GLY A 351 -13.96 -4.86 7.69
C GLY A 351 -13.86 -3.48 8.31
N LEU A 352 -14.86 -2.63 8.08
CA LEU A 352 -14.93 -1.30 8.68
C LEU A 352 -15.21 -1.37 10.20
N ILE A 353 -16.09 -2.29 10.63
CA ILE A 353 -16.37 -2.54 12.05
C ILE A 353 -15.10 -3.01 12.76
N GLN A 354 -14.39 -3.99 12.20
CA GLN A 354 -13.14 -4.51 12.74
C GLN A 354 -12.10 -3.41 12.88
N SER A 355 -11.93 -2.62 11.83
CA SER A 355 -10.95 -1.53 11.79
C SER A 355 -11.20 -0.45 12.84
N TRP A 356 -12.46 -0.10 13.08
CA TRP A 356 -12.80 0.83 14.15
C TRP A 356 -12.62 0.22 15.55
N GLN A 357 -13.17 -0.96 15.77
CA GLN A 357 -13.17 -1.57 17.10
C GLN A 357 -11.76 -1.86 17.62
N ARG A 358 -10.82 -2.26 16.74
CA ARG A 358 -9.43 -2.50 17.15
C ARG A 358 -8.74 -1.24 17.68
N THR A 359 -9.08 -0.04 17.18
CA THR A 359 -8.48 1.22 17.67
C THR A 359 -8.87 1.55 19.11
N LYS A 360 -9.98 0.98 19.59
CA LYS A 360 -10.51 1.18 20.95
C LYS A 360 -10.33 -0.03 21.86
N ALA A 361 -9.73 -1.11 21.39
CA ALA A 361 -9.42 -2.28 22.20
C ALA A 361 -8.38 -1.93 23.28
N ASN A 362 -8.59 -2.39 24.52
CA ASN A 362 -7.74 -2.08 25.66
C ASN A 362 -6.98 -3.31 26.19
N SER A 363 -7.16 -4.47 25.57
CA SER A 363 -6.52 -5.72 25.97
C SER A 363 -6.35 -6.65 24.78
N TYR A 364 -5.49 -7.66 24.95
CA TYR A 364 -5.33 -8.74 23.97
C TYR A 364 -6.66 -9.44 23.65
N GLU A 365 -7.48 -9.70 24.66
CA GLU A 365 -8.75 -10.42 24.47
C GLU A 365 -9.76 -9.57 23.67
N GLU A 366 -9.85 -8.28 23.96
CA GLU A 366 -10.68 -7.37 23.17
C GLU A 366 -10.18 -7.24 21.74
N TYR A 367 -8.86 -7.12 21.53
CA TYR A 367 -8.27 -7.10 20.20
C TYR A 367 -8.55 -8.39 19.42
N LYS A 368 -8.32 -9.57 20.05
CA LYS A 368 -8.61 -10.88 19.46
C LYS A 368 -10.08 -11.01 19.05
N LYS A 369 -11.01 -10.50 19.87
CA LYS A 369 -12.44 -10.49 19.53
C LYS A 369 -12.72 -9.72 18.22
N THR A 370 -11.96 -8.69 17.91
CA THR A 370 -12.10 -8.01 16.60
C THR A 370 -11.64 -8.89 15.45
N GLN A 371 -10.64 -9.76 15.66
CA GLN A 371 -10.18 -10.71 14.65
C GLN A 371 -11.24 -11.77 14.31
N GLU A 372 -12.12 -12.11 15.25
CA GLU A 372 -13.24 -13.06 15.07
C GLU A 372 -14.30 -12.57 14.06
N LEU A 373 -14.25 -11.29 13.63
CA LEU A 373 -15.08 -10.78 12.55
C LEU A 373 -14.69 -11.37 11.18
N LEU A 374 -13.48 -11.89 11.05
CA LEU A 374 -12.96 -12.57 9.86
C LEU A 374 -13.12 -11.73 8.58
N ALA A 375 -12.73 -10.47 8.62
CA ALA A 375 -12.99 -9.54 7.52
C ALA A 375 -11.72 -8.91 6.91
N ASN A 376 -10.54 -9.19 7.47
CA ASN A 376 -9.26 -8.69 6.96
C ASN A 376 -8.66 -9.69 5.98
N THR A 377 -8.77 -9.40 4.68
CA THR A 377 -8.38 -10.31 3.60
C THR A 377 -6.90 -10.23 3.23
N SER A 378 -6.23 -9.09 3.46
CA SER A 378 -4.94 -8.80 2.81
C SER A 378 -3.76 -8.68 3.76
N ASN A 379 -3.98 -8.74 5.09
CA ASN A 379 -2.95 -8.39 6.04
C ASN A 379 -2.68 -9.45 7.10
N ASN A 380 -1.40 -9.62 7.42
CA ASN A 380 -0.97 -10.12 8.72
C ASN A 380 -1.17 -9.05 9.79
N THR A 381 -1.20 -9.46 11.03
CA THR A 381 -1.14 -8.56 12.18
C THR A 381 0.02 -8.91 13.09
N VAL A 382 0.86 -7.93 13.40
CA VAL A 382 1.86 -7.99 14.49
C VAL A 382 1.36 -7.09 15.61
N TYR A 383 1.35 -7.58 16.84
CA TYR A 383 0.71 -6.98 18.00
C TYR A 383 1.66 -6.94 19.20
N ALA A 384 1.54 -5.90 20.03
CA ALA A 384 2.14 -5.84 21.36
C ALA A 384 1.25 -5.02 22.31
N ASP A 385 1.33 -5.27 23.65
CA ASP A 385 0.53 -4.57 24.65
C ASP A 385 1.27 -4.27 25.97
N ASP A 386 0.61 -3.49 26.83
CA ASP A 386 1.09 -3.06 28.15
C ASP A 386 1.11 -4.18 29.21
N LYS A 387 0.58 -5.35 28.89
CA LYS A 387 0.69 -6.57 29.73
C LYS A 387 1.84 -7.44 29.32
N GLY A 388 2.62 -7.01 28.30
CA GLY A 388 3.78 -7.71 27.80
C GLY A 388 3.45 -8.81 26.79
N ASN A 389 2.21 -8.91 26.30
CA ASN A 389 1.88 -9.85 25.25
C ASN A 389 2.44 -9.33 23.92
N ILE A 390 2.96 -10.27 23.12
CA ILE A 390 3.25 -10.09 21.69
C ILE A 390 2.55 -11.19 20.92
N ALA A 391 1.98 -10.84 19.76
CA ALA A 391 1.24 -11.82 18.95
C ALA A 391 1.37 -11.56 17.44
N TYR A 392 1.09 -12.61 16.68
CA TYR A 392 1.04 -12.59 15.22
C TYR A 392 -0.14 -13.42 14.73
N TRP A 393 -0.86 -12.91 13.73
CA TRP A 393 -1.87 -13.62 12.95
C TRP A 393 -1.55 -13.49 11.46
N HIS A 394 -1.56 -14.63 10.75
CA HIS A 394 -1.38 -14.67 9.30
C HIS A 394 -2.72 -14.48 8.59
N GLY A 395 -3.07 -13.26 8.27
CA GLY A 395 -4.42 -12.92 7.80
C GLY A 395 -5.47 -13.09 8.89
N ASN A 396 -6.74 -12.96 8.53
CA ASN A 396 -7.86 -13.42 9.36
C ASN A 396 -9.10 -13.83 8.57
N PHE A 397 -9.20 -13.48 7.30
CA PHE A 397 -10.17 -14.07 6.37
C PHE A 397 -9.50 -15.21 5.63
N MET A 398 -9.92 -16.44 5.85
CA MET A 398 -9.34 -17.60 5.20
C MET A 398 -10.45 -18.60 4.84
N PRO A 399 -10.76 -18.81 3.56
CA PRO A 399 -11.74 -19.80 3.12
C PRO A 399 -11.31 -21.23 3.46
N LYS A 400 -12.23 -22.07 3.95
CA LYS A 400 -12.03 -23.51 4.09
C LYS A 400 -12.16 -24.18 2.73
N ARG A 401 -11.06 -24.73 2.25
CA ARG A 401 -10.95 -25.38 0.93
C ARG A 401 -10.57 -26.85 1.07
N ASP A 402 -10.89 -27.65 0.06
CA ASP A 402 -10.43 -29.03 0.00
C ASP A 402 -8.94 -29.05 -0.43
N PRO A 403 -8.01 -29.50 0.44
CA PRO A 403 -6.57 -29.41 0.21
C PRO A 403 -6.05 -30.30 -0.95
N LYS A 404 -6.90 -31.16 -1.53
CA LYS A 404 -6.51 -31.96 -2.70
C LYS A 404 -6.39 -31.16 -4.00
N TYR A 405 -7.02 -29.96 -4.06
CA TYR A 405 -6.95 -29.08 -5.23
C TYR A 405 -5.80 -28.08 -5.09
N ASN A 406 -5.25 -27.68 -6.22
CA ASN A 406 -4.29 -26.58 -6.27
C ASN A 406 -5.06 -25.24 -6.44
N TRP A 407 -5.23 -24.51 -5.34
CA TRP A 407 -5.99 -23.27 -5.28
C TRP A 407 -5.24 -22.06 -5.83
N SER A 408 -3.92 -22.17 -6.09
CA SER A 408 -3.16 -21.12 -6.78
C SER A 408 -3.45 -21.05 -8.29
N LYS A 409 -4.30 -21.94 -8.81
CA LYS A 409 -4.71 -22.02 -10.22
C LYS A 409 -6.23 -22.08 -10.32
N PRO A 410 -6.81 -21.71 -11.51
CA PRO A 410 -8.25 -21.85 -11.71
C PRO A 410 -8.73 -23.28 -11.46
N VAL A 411 -9.74 -23.44 -10.62
CA VAL A 411 -10.36 -24.75 -10.30
C VAL A 411 -11.61 -25.01 -11.12
N ASP A 412 -12.07 -26.25 -11.17
CA ASP A 412 -13.28 -26.65 -11.93
C ASP A 412 -14.53 -26.05 -11.27
N GLY A 413 -15.18 -25.07 -11.93
CA GLY A 413 -16.42 -24.42 -11.49
C GLY A 413 -17.69 -25.25 -11.73
N THR A 414 -17.59 -26.44 -12.33
CA THR A 414 -18.79 -27.27 -12.66
C THR A 414 -19.23 -28.17 -11.51
N THR A 415 -18.49 -28.18 -10.40
CA THR A 415 -18.72 -29.12 -9.29
C THR A 415 -18.74 -28.44 -7.94
N LYS A 416 -19.65 -28.90 -7.06
CA LYS A 416 -19.64 -28.47 -5.65
C LYS A 416 -18.41 -28.93 -4.84
N ALA A 417 -17.57 -29.79 -5.38
CA ALA A 417 -16.37 -30.27 -4.70
C ALA A 417 -15.31 -29.14 -4.52
N THR A 418 -15.36 -28.12 -5.36
CA THR A 418 -14.49 -26.95 -5.33
C THR A 418 -15.13 -25.72 -4.63
N GLU A 419 -16.27 -25.90 -3.97
CA GLU A 419 -16.86 -24.82 -3.18
C GLU A 419 -16.11 -24.57 -1.86
N TRP A 420 -16.15 -23.31 -1.42
CA TRP A 420 -15.72 -22.96 -0.06
C TRP A 420 -16.66 -23.58 0.97
N LYS A 421 -16.08 -24.21 1.98
CA LYS A 421 -16.82 -24.86 3.07
C LYS A 421 -16.95 -23.96 4.32
N GLY A 422 -17.09 -22.65 4.10
CA GLY A 422 -17.10 -21.59 5.12
C GLY A 422 -15.71 -20.96 5.30
N LEU A 423 -15.47 -20.35 6.45
CA LEU A 423 -14.20 -19.74 6.83
C LEU A 423 -13.54 -20.47 7.96
N HIS A 424 -12.21 -20.44 8.03
CA HIS A 424 -11.47 -20.85 9.21
C HIS A 424 -11.75 -19.90 10.38
N THR A 425 -11.84 -20.42 11.59
CA THR A 425 -11.89 -19.61 12.80
C THR A 425 -10.53 -19.01 13.11
N VAL A 426 -10.47 -18.02 13.99
CA VAL A 426 -9.18 -17.41 14.39
C VAL A 426 -8.24 -18.44 14.98
N GLU A 427 -8.76 -19.43 15.71
CA GLU A 427 -7.98 -20.51 16.32
C GLU A 427 -7.38 -21.48 15.29
N GLU A 428 -8.01 -21.63 14.15
CA GLU A 428 -7.53 -22.48 13.04
C GLU A 428 -6.49 -21.79 12.16
N LEU A 429 -6.32 -20.45 12.30
CA LEU A 429 -5.34 -19.69 11.52
C LEU A 429 -3.91 -19.92 12.01
N ILE A 430 -2.96 -19.67 11.11
CA ILE A 430 -1.54 -19.62 11.49
C ILE A 430 -1.33 -18.42 12.41
N GLN A 431 -0.95 -18.66 13.67
CA GLN A 431 -0.80 -17.62 14.68
C GLN A 431 0.29 -17.97 15.70
N VAL A 432 0.81 -16.94 16.37
CA VAL A 432 1.77 -17.07 17.47
C VAL A 432 1.39 -16.08 18.58
N LYS A 433 1.39 -16.53 19.83
CA LYS A 433 1.27 -15.68 21.02
C LYS A 433 2.40 -15.98 21.99
N ASN A 434 3.09 -14.97 22.45
CA ASN A 434 4.13 -15.03 23.46
C ASN A 434 5.16 -16.16 23.20
N PRO A 435 5.83 -16.17 22.02
CA PRO A 435 6.77 -17.23 21.68
C PRO A 435 7.95 -17.25 22.63
N GLY A 436 8.48 -18.47 22.90
CA GLY A 436 9.63 -18.66 23.77
C GLY A 436 10.93 -17.98 23.28
N SER A 437 11.02 -17.63 22.00
CA SER A 437 12.10 -16.82 21.42
C SER A 437 12.10 -15.36 21.90
N GLY A 438 10.97 -14.86 22.41
CA GLY A 438 10.80 -13.49 22.91
C GLY A 438 10.71 -12.42 21.82
N TRP A 439 10.52 -12.80 20.57
CA TRP A 439 10.35 -11.85 19.46
C TRP A 439 9.45 -12.41 18.37
N ILE A 440 8.86 -11.51 17.61
CA ILE A 440 8.09 -11.77 16.39
C ILE A 440 8.60 -10.84 15.30
N GLN A 441 8.77 -11.35 14.08
CA GLN A 441 9.07 -10.58 12.89
C GLN A 441 8.12 -10.97 11.76
N ASN A 442 7.72 -10.03 10.94
CA ASN A 442 7.19 -10.31 9.62
C ASN A 442 7.65 -9.24 8.62
N CYS A 443 8.38 -9.68 7.63
CA CYS A 443 8.85 -8.88 6.48
C CYS A 443 8.14 -9.33 5.20
N ASN A 444 6.86 -9.68 5.26
CA ASN A 444 6.10 -10.34 4.19
C ASN A 444 6.70 -11.69 3.79
N SER A 445 7.44 -12.29 4.69
CA SER A 445 8.05 -13.62 4.57
C SER A 445 7.11 -14.68 5.11
N SER A 446 7.52 -15.94 4.96
CA SER A 446 6.77 -17.09 5.45
C SER A 446 6.40 -16.95 6.94
N PRO A 447 5.17 -17.26 7.35
CA PRO A 447 4.79 -17.29 8.76
C PRO A 447 5.51 -18.38 9.55
N PHE A 448 6.15 -19.34 8.87
CA PHE A 448 6.89 -20.45 9.47
C PHE A 448 8.31 -20.06 9.90
N THR A 449 8.70 -18.78 9.69
CA THR A 449 9.97 -18.20 10.18
C THR A 449 9.75 -16.99 11.08
N VAL A 450 8.49 -16.69 11.43
CA VAL A 450 8.06 -15.47 12.13
C VAL A 450 8.67 -15.28 13.51
N SER A 451 9.13 -16.37 14.18
CA SER A 451 9.69 -16.36 15.52
C SER A 451 10.82 -17.40 15.72
N GLY A 452 11.60 -17.68 14.67
CA GLY A 452 12.69 -18.65 14.69
C GLY A 452 12.18 -20.07 15.09
N ILE A 453 12.82 -20.67 16.08
CA ILE A 453 12.45 -22.03 16.54
C ILE A 453 11.04 -22.12 17.18
N SER A 454 10.48 -20.98 17.55
CA SER A 454 9.13 -20.88 18.12
C SER A 454 8.05 -20.61 17.07
N SER A 455 8.40 -20.64 15.80
CA SER A 455 7.46 -20.46 14.68
C SER A 455 6.50 -21.65 14.55
N PRO A 456 5.30 -21.44 14.00
CA PRO A 456 4.41 -22.54 13.59
C PRO A 456 5.10 -23.48 12.61
N LYS A 457 4.66 -24.73 12.55
CA LYS A 457 5.24 -25.71 11.62
C LYS A 457 4.39 -25.79 10.34
N LYS A 458 5.02 -25.67 9.17
CA LYS A 458 4.35 -25.72 7.87
C LYS A 458 3.48 -26.99 7.69
N ALA A 459 3.91 -28.13 8.25
CA ALA A 459 3.20 -29.40 8.15
C ALA A 459 1.85 -29.44 8.89
N ASP A 460 1.60 -28.50 9.81
CA ASP A 460 0.38 -28.48 10.62
C ASP A 460 -0.78 -27.75 9.90
N PHE A 461 -0.53 -27.12 8.73
CA PHE A 461 -1.48 -26.27 8.03
C PHE A 461 -1.64 -26.67 6.56
N PRO A 462 -2.85 -26.46 5.96
CA PRO A 462 -3.04 -26.63 4.54
C PRO A 462 -2.16 -25.67 3.72
N LYS A 463 -1.64 -26.13 2.59
CA LYS A 463 -0.74 -25.33 1.73
C LYS A 463 -1.32 -23.97 1.32
N TYR A 464 -2.62 -23.89 1.04
CA TYR A 464 -3.28 -22.68 0.61
C TYR A 464 -3.33 -21.56 1.67
N MET A 465 -3.10 -21.86 2.97
CA MET A 465 -3.11 -20.83 4.00
C MET A 465 -1.92 -19.87 3.91
N ALA A 466 -0.75 -20.37 3.52
CA ALA A 466 0.47 -19.58 3.38
C ALA A 466 1.30 -20.11 2.21
N PRO A 467 0.94 -19.73 0.97
CA PRO A 467 1.69 -20.15 -0.22
C PRO A 467 3.03 -19.43 -0.36
N ASN A 468 3.19 -18.25 0.26
CA ASN A 468 4.41 -17.45 0.18
C ASN A 468 5.57 -18.10 0.95
N GLY A 469 6.76 -18.03 0.33
CA GLY A 469 8.02 -18.45 0.91
C GLY A 469 8.75 -17.35 1.69
N ASP A 470 10.01 -17.59 1.94
CA ASP A 470 10.91 -16.64 2.57
C ASP A 470 11.41 -15.58 1.56
N ASN A 471 11.95 -14.50 2.10
CA ASN A 471 12.64 -13.47 1.36
C ASN A 471 13.87 -12.96 2.14
N PHE A 472 14.76 -12.26 1.45
CA PHE A 472 16.02 -11.82 2.05
C PHE A 472 15.85 -10.88 3.25
N ARG A 473 14.77 -10.06 3.31
CA ARG A 473 14.47 -9.24 4.50
C ARG A 473 14.08 -10.10 5.71
N GLY A 474 13.25 -11.10 5.51
CA GLY A 474 12.84 -12.04 6.55
C GLY A 474 14.04 -12.80 7.13
N ILE A 475 14.92 -13.30 6.24
CA ILE A 475 16.17 -13.97 6.65
C ILE A 475 17.05 -13.03 7.48
N ASN A 476 17.24 -11.78 7.01
CA ASN A 476 18.01 -10.77 7.73
C ASN A 476 17.41 -10.51 9.12
N ALA A 477 16.11 -10.25 9.18
CA ALA A 477 15.40 -10.00 10.44
C ALA A 477 15.53 -11.16 11.44
N VAL A 478 15.32 -12.40 11.00
CA VAL A 478 15.48 -13.61 11.84
C VAL A 478 16.90 -13.66 12.46
N GLN A 479 17.94 -13.44 11.67
CA GLN A 479 19.32 -13.44 12.16
C GLN A 479 19.58 -12.34 13.19
N LEU A 480 19.06 -11.14 12.93
CA LEU A 480 19.20 -10.00 13.81
C LEU A 480 18.49 -10.23 15.16
N PHE A 481 17.24 -10.68 15.17
CA PHE A 481 16.49 -10.89 16.42
C PHE A 481 16.93 -12.10 17.20
N LYS A 482 17.40 -13.16 16.53
CA LYS A 482 18.00 -14.34 17.19
C LYS A 482 19.23 -13.96 18.02
N ASN A 483 20.06 -13.06 17.50
CA ASN A 483 21.37 -12.74 18.06
C ASN A 483 21.36 -11.51 18.98
N ASN A 484 20.23 -10.78 19.10
CA ASN A 484 20.14 -9.56 19.91
C ASN A 484 19.22 -9.70 21.13
N ASN A 485 19.59 -8.98 22.20
CA ASN A 485 18.84 -8.83 23.45
C ASN A 485 18.99 -7.39 23.96
N GLY A 486 18.28 -7.03 25.03
CA GLY A 486 18.37 -5.73 25.65
C GLY A 486 17.89 -4.62 24.70
N PHE A 487 16.71 -4.78 24.13
CA PHE A 487 16.12 -3.79 23.26
C PHE A 487 15.64 -2.56 24.05
N THR A 488 15.85 -1.40 23.45
CA THR A 488 15.25 -0.10 23.75
C THR A 488 14.60 0.41 22.46
N LEU A 489 13.87 1.52 22.50
CA LEU A 489 13.35 2.16 21.27
C LEU A 489 14.47 2.46 20.28
N ASP A 490 15.61 3.01 20.75
CA ASP A 490 16.72 3.31 19.86
C ASP A 490 17.37 2.04 19.29
N LYS A 491 17.48 0.97 20.09
CA LYS A 491 18.07 -0.28 19.61
C LYS A 491 17.17 -1.01 18.62
N ILE A 492 15.84 -1.00 18.80
CA ILE A 492 14.93 -1.62 17.79
C ILE A 492 14.96 -0.82 16.49
N ILE A 493 15.01 0.52 16.56
CA ILE A 493 15.16 1.38 15.39
C ILE A 493 16.47 1.06 14.67
N ALA A 494 17.60 1.04 15.37
CA ALA A 494 18.91 0.72 14.79
C ALA A 494 18.94 -0.69 14.15
N THR A 495 18.29 -1.68 14.80
CA THR A 495 18.16 -3.04 14.26
C THR A 495 17.31 -3.07 13.00
N ALA A 496 16.18 -2.37 13.00
CA ALA A 496 15.28 -2.26 11.85
C ALA A 496 15.85 -1.41 10.69
N TYR A 497 16.89 -0.59 10.98
CA TYR A 497 17.67 0.15 9.99
C TYR A 497 18.95 -0.56 9.57
N ASN A 498 19.03 -1.88 9.81
CA ASN A 498 20.14 -2.68 9.29
C ASN A 498 20.20 -2.61 7.76
N LYS A 499 21.37 -2.21 7.24
CA LYS A 499 21.64 -1.93 5.84
C LYS A 499 22.32 -3.08 5.10
N HIS A 500 22.47 -4.23 5.73
CA HIS A 500 23.01 -5.42 5.10
C HIS A 500 22.08 -5.95 4.01
N LEU A 501 22.66 -6.43 2.93
CA LEU A 501 21.98 -6.91 1.73
C LEU A 501 22.27 -8.41 1.53
N PRO A 502 21.57 -9.33 2.22
CA PRO A 502 21.87 -10.77 2.19
C PRO A 502 21.81 -11.41 0.81
N ALA A 503 21.07 -10.83 -0.15
CA ALA A 503 21.07 -11.32 -1.53
C ALA A 503 22.46 -11.33 -2.15
N PHE A 504 23.34 -10.41 -1.74
CA PHE A 504 24.70 -10.33 -2.24
C PHE A 504 25.65 -11.32 -1.57
N ASP A 505 25.32 -11.85 -0.39
CA ASP A 505 26.03 -12.98 0.23
C ASP A 505 25.90 -14.24 -0.64
N VAL A 506 24.81 -14.32 -1.42
CA VAL A 506 24.54 -15.43 -2.36
C VAL A 506 25.10 -15.15 -3.76
N LEU A 507 24.83 -13.94 -4.30
CA LEU A 507 25.13 -13.61 -5.70
C LEU A 507 26.60 -13.31 -5.98
N LEU A 508 27.27 -12.56 -5.10
CA LEU A 508 28.64 -12.11 -5.36
C LEU A 508 29.70 -13.21 -5.35
N PRO A 509 29.63 -14.24 -4.49
CA PRO A 509 30.56 -15.36 -4.58
C PRO A 509 30.56 -16.04 -5.95
N ALA A 510 29.41 -16.14 -6.62
CA ALA A 510 29.29 -16.71 -7.95
C ALA A 510 29.97 -15.80 -9.02
N LEU A 511 29.74 -14.49 -8.97
CA LEU A 511 30.39 -13.52 -9.86
C LEU A 511 31.91 -13.52 -9.67
N ILE A 512 32.38 -13.48 -8.40
CA ILE A 512 33.82 -13.46 -8.07
C ILE A 512 34.50 -14.73 -8.56
N LYS A 513 33.87 -15.90 -8.35
CA LYS A 513 34.36 -17.19 -8.85
C LYS A 513 34.45 -17.21 -10.38
N ALA A 514 33.40 -16.76 -11.06
CA ALA A 514 33.33 -16.69 -12.50
C ALA A 514 34.45 -15.77 -13.09
N TYR A 515 34.61 -14.58 -12.47
CA TYR A 515 35.68 -13.65 -12.89
C TYR A 515 37.07 -14.24 -12.67
N ASN A 516 37.36 -14.80 -11.50
CA ASN A 516 38.69 -15.36 -11.18
C ASN A 516 39.09 -16.52 -12.11
N ALA A 517 38.11 -17.31 -12.54
CA ALA A 517 38.36 -18.38 -13.51
C ALA A 517 38.64 -17.88 -14.94
N ASN A 518 38.23 -16.65 -15.27
CA ASN A 518 38.32 -16.10 -16.63
C ASN A 518 39.15 -14.80 -16.69
N LYS A 519 39.83 -14.38 -15.64
CA LYS A 519 40.56 -13.10 -15.55
C LYS A 519 41.70 -12.92 -16.54
N SER A 520 42.17 -14.00 -17.14
CA SER A 520 43.19 -13.97 -18.20
C SER A 520 42.62 -13.62 -19.59
N ASP A 521 41.30 -13.61 -19.76
CA ASP A 521 40.65 -13.17 -20.98
C ASP A 521 40.78 -11.64 -21.13
N PRO A 522 41.38 -11.14 -22.20
CA PRO A 522 41.56 -9.70 -22.40
C PRO A 522 40.27 -8.90 -22.41
N SER A 523 39.13 -9.52 -22.76
CA SER A 523 37.81 -8.86 -22.75
C SER A 523 37.38 -8.45 -21.36
N TYR A 524 37.91 -9.08 -20.30
CA TYR A 524 37.60 -8.77 -18.91
C TYR A 524 38.61 -7.86 -18.18
N ALA A 525 39.66 -7.42 -18.89
CA ALA A 525 40.70 -6.55 -18.30
C ALA A 525 40.10 -5.24 -17.72
N ALA A 526 39.11 -4.67 -18.41
CA ALA A 526 38.46 -3.41 -18.00
C ALA A 526 37.70 -3.49 -16.67
N ILE A 527 37.31 -4.69 -16.23
CA ILE A 527 36.54 -4.87 -14.99
C ILE A 527 37.38 -5.28 -13.76
N ALA A 528 38.71 -5.30 -13.89
CA ALA A 528 39.62 -5.71 -12.82
C ALA A 528 39.45 -4.83 -11.56
N GLU A 529 39.44 -3.49 -11.71
CA GLU A 529 39.23 -2.56 -10.61
C GLU A 529 37.81 -2.66 -9.99
N PRO A 530 36.71 -2.64 -10.77
CA PRO A 530 35.37 -2.92 -10.25
C PRO A 530 35.27 -4.23 -9.47
N MET A 531 35.83 -5.32 -10.00
CA MET A 531 35.80 -6.62 -9.31
C MET A 531 36.57 -6.60 -7.99
N GLN A 532 37.67 -5.85 -7.90
CA GLN A 532 38.39 -5.67 -6.64
C GLN A 532 37.53 -4.91 -5.62
N MET A 533 36.84 -3.83 -6.05
CA MET A 533 35.93 -3.08 -5.18
C MET A 533 34.78 -3.94 -4.67
N ILE A 534 34.14 -4.70 -5.56
CA ILE A 534 33.02 -5.62 -5.24
C ILE A 534 33.52 -6.71 -4.29
N SER A 535 34.69 -7.29 -4.52
CA SER A 535 35.24 -8.38 -3.67
C SER A 535 35.57 -7.92 -2.24
N ASN A 536 35.84 -6.62 -2.04
CA ASN A 536 36.16 -6.03 -0.74
C ASN A 536 34.96 -5.37 -0.07
N TRP A 537 33.78 -5.41 -0.69
CA TRP A 537 32.58 -4.79 -0.15
C TRP A 537 32.00 -5.64 0.98
N ASP A 538 31.53 -4.98 2.04
CA ASP A 538 30.92 -5.59 3.24
C ASP A 538 29.42 -5.93 3.07
N HIS A 539 28.88 -5.78 1.89
CA HIS A 539 27.49 -5.97 1.50
C HIS A 539 26.49 -5.06 2.26
N ASN A 540 26.98 -3.96 2.84
CA ASN A 540 26.11 -2.94 3.43
C ASN A 540 25.92 -1.79 2.44
N VAL A 541 24.64 -1.36 2.27
CA VAL A 541 24.36 -0.19 1.44
C VAL A 541 24.83 1.08 2.13
N SER A 542 25.60 1.91 1.38
CA SER A 542 26.07 3.20 1.85
C SER A 542 26.03 4.23 0.71
N GLU A 543 25.67 5.48 1.04
CA GLU A 543 25.62 6.58 0.08
C GLU A 543 26.98 6.89 -0.58
N THR A 544 28.08 6.59 0.10
CA THR A 544 29.46 6.84 -0.39
C THR A 544 30.05 5.65 -1.13
N SER A 545 29.42 4.49 -1.13
CA SER A 545 29.97 3.25 -1.69
C SER A 545 29.75 3.15 -3.20
N ILE A 546 30.85 3.04 -3.95
CA ILE A 546 30.85 2.71 -5.38
C ILE A 546 30.50 1.23 -5.58
N ALA A 547 30.99 0.34 -4.72
CA ALA A 547 30.68 -1.08 -4.77
C ALA A 547 29.18 -1.36 -4.63
N THR A 548 28.47 -0.58 -3.78
CA THR A 548 27.00 -0.61 -3.71
C THR A 548 26.37 -0.32 -5.07
N THR A 549 26.79 0.73 -5.76
CA THR A 549 26.27 1.11 -7.08
C THR A 549 26.47 -0.02 -8.09
N LEU A 550 27.70 -0.50 -8.21
CA LEU A 550 28.04 -1.55 -9.16
C LEU A 550 27.24 -2.84 -8.90
N SER A 551 27.16 -3.26 -7.64
CA SER A 551 26.50 -4.51 -7.27
C SER A 551 24.97 -4.44 -7.44
N ILE A 552 24.34 -3.34 -7.03
CA ILE A 552 22.87 -3.19 -7.17
C ILE A 552 22.49 -3.06 -8.66
N GLU A 553 23.16 -2.21 -9.43
CA GLU A 553 22.88 -2.06 -10.86
C GLU A 553 23.13 -3.38 -11.63
N TRP A 554 24.19 -4.11 -11.28
CA TRP A 554 24.47 -5.45 -11.82
C TRP A 554 23.36 -6.45 -11.48
N ALA A 555 22.98 -6.55 -10.24
CA ALA A 555 21.94 -7.50 -9.79
C ALA A 555 20.57 -7.18 -10.40
N GLN A 556 20.25 -5.91 -10.63
CA GLN A 556 19.00 -5.52 -11.31
C GLN A 556 18.93 -6.03 -12.76
N LYS A 557 20.07 -6.10 -13.47
CA LYS A 557 20.10 -6.72 -14.81
C LYS A 557 19.83 -8.22 -14.77
N LEU A 558 20.21 -8.87 -13.69
CA LEU A 558 20.02 -10.32 -13.51
C LEU A 558 18.63 -10.69 -12.99
N TRP A 559 17.96 -9.78 -12.28
CA TRP A 559 16.72 -10.07 -11.57
C TRP A 559 15.64 -10.71 -12.46
N PRO A 560 15.36 -10.22 -13.69
CA PRO A 560 14.40 -10.88 -14.59
C PRO A 560 14.81 -12.30 -14.99
N ILE A 561 16.12 -12.56 -15.07
CA ILE A 561 16.65 -13.89 -15.41
C ILE A 561 16.48 -14.83 -14.21
N ILE A 562 16.80 -14.37 -13.00
CA ILE A 562 16.64 -15.09 -11.75
C ILE A 562 15.19 -15.53 -11.56
N LEU A 563 14.24 -14.61 -11.73
CA LEU A 563 12.82 -14.90 -11.56
C LEU A 563 12.26 -15.88 -12.60
N LYS A 564 12.82 -15.88 -13.81
CA LYS A 564 12.35 -16.72 -14.93
C LYS A 564 12.97 -18.11 -14.95
N GLY A 565 14.05 -18.34 -14.20
CA GLY A 565 14.92 -19.51 -14.32
C GLY A 565 14.38 -20.81 -13.73
N MET A 566 13.15 -20.86 -13.23
CA MET A 566 12.50 -22.05 -12.68
C MET A 566 11.11 -22.22 -13.31
N ASP A 567 10.65 -23.46 -13.43
CA ASP A 567 9.34 -23.75 -14.06
C ASP A 567 8.19 -23.00 -13.38
N GLU A 568 7.14 -22.66 -14.15
CA GLU A 568 5.94 -21.97 -13.62
C GLU A 568 5.22 -22.76 -12.50
N ASP A 569 5.47 -24.06 -12.42
CA ASP A 569 4.92 -24.96 -11.38
C ASP A 569 5.82 -25.07 -10.15
N ASP A 570 6.96 -24.39 -10.13
CA ASP A 570 7.92 -24.44 -9.03
C ASP A 570 7.46 -23.55 -7.88
N GLU A 571 7.21 -24.16 -6.72
CA GLU A 571 6.85 -23.48 -5.46
C GLU A 571 8.06 -22.75 -4.80
N SER A 572 9.20 -22.67 -5.48
CA SER A 572 10.42 -22.03 -4.97
C SER A 572 10.21 -20.54 -4.77
N ASP A 573 10.65 -20.07 -3.62
CA ASP A 573 10.64 -18.64 -3.31
C ASP A 573 11.80 -17.88 -3.99
N GLN A 574 11.82 -16.55 -3.77
CA GLN A 574 12.87 -15.72 -4.39
C GLN A 574 14.28 -16.06 -3.88
N VAL A 575 14.42 -16.59 -2.67
CA VAL A 575 15.71 -16.97 -2.08
C VAL A 575 16.20 -18.23 -2.77
N ASP A 576 15.33 -19.26 -2.91
CA ASP A 576 15.64 -20.51 -3.61
C ASP A 576 16.03 -20.25 -5.06
N LYS A 577 15.26 -19.40 -5.78
CA LYS A 577 15.55 -19.00 -7.16
C LYS A 577 16.90 -18.31 -7.27
N THR A 578 17.24 -17.42 -6.33
CA THR A 578 18.52 -16.73 -6.31
C THR A 578 19.68 -17.69 -6.04
N ILE A 579 19.52 -18.62 -5.10
CA ILE A 579 20.51 -19.66 -4.79
C ILE A 579 20.73 -20.58 -6.01
N HIS A 580 19.64 -21.03 -6.64
CA HIS A 580 19.70 -21.85 -7.84
C HIS A 580 20.48 -21.12 -8.96
N PHE A 581 20.12 -19.86 -9.24
CA PHE A 581 20.80 -19.06 -10.24
C PHE A 581 22.30 -18.90 -9.94
N ALA A 582 22.67 -18.56 -8.70
CA ALA A 582 24.06 -18.40 -8.30
C ALA A 582 24.89 -19.68 -8.51
N ASN A 583 24.27 -20.84 -8.33
CA ASN A 583 24.94 -22.14 -8.51
C ASN A 583 25.00 -22.64 -9.95
N THR A 584 24.14 -22.14 -10.85
CA THR A 584 23.97 -22.72 -12.21
C THR A 584 24.33 -21.76 -13.34
N ALA A 585 24.37 -20.42 -13.07
CA ALA A 585 24.64 -19.43 -14.10
C ALA A 585 26.09 -19.56 -14.64
N ASP A 586 26.23 -19.47 -15.95
CA ASP A 586 27.54 -19.46 -16.61
C ASP A 586 28.28 -18.13 -16.41
N ALA A 587 29.60 -18.16 -16.66
CA ALA A 587 30.48 -17.01 -16.48
C ALA A 587 30.05 -15.80 -17.31
N LYS A 588 29.59 -15.99 -18.55
CA LYS A 588 29.16 -14.89 -19.41
C LYS A 588 27.91 -14.23 -18.89
N THR A 589 26.93 -15.01 -18.45
CA THR A 589 25.67 -14.52 -17.83
C THR A 589 25.97 -13.68 -16.59
N LEU A 590 26.97 -14.07 -15.78
CA LEU A 590 27.35 -13.34 -14.57
C LEU A 590 28.18 -12.08 -14.87
N ILE A 591 29.15 -12.14 -15.79
CA ILE A 591 30.14 -11.07 -16.01
C ILE A 591 29.64 -9.99 -16.98
N ALA A 592 29.00 -10.37 -18.10
CA ALA A 592 28.61 -9.40 -19.12
C ALA A 592 27.71 -8.26 -18.60
N PRO A 593 26.74 -8.48 -17.67
CA PRO A 593 25.95 -7.38 -17.11
C PRO A 593 26.78 -6.33 -16.36
N LEU A 594 27.91 -6.70 -15.73
CA LEU A 594 28.77 -5.74 -15.05
C LEU A 594 29.46 -4.79 -16.05
N ILE A 595 29.92 -5.32 -17.19
CA ILE A 595 30.49 -4.51 -18.26
C ILE A 595 29.48 -3.52 -18.83
N LEU A 596 28.24 -3.99 -19.01
CA LEU A 596 27.12 -3.14 -19.44
C LEU A 596 26.82 -2.02 -18.45
N VAL A 597 26.76 -2.34 -17.16
CA VAL A 597 26.53 -1.36 -16.08
C VAL A 597 27.60 -0.27 -16.07
N MET A 598 28.87 -0.64 -16.19
CA MET A 598 29.97 0.35 -16.27
C MET A 598 29.78 1.29 -17.47
N SER A 599 29.47 0.77 -18.61
CA SER A 599 29.24 1.58 -19.83
C SER A 599 28.01 2.49 -19.67
N GLU A 600 26.93 2.02 -19.04
CA GLU A 600 25.75 2.83 -18.77
C GLU A 600 26.03 3.96 -17.76
N LEU A 601 26.80 3.68 -16.72
CA LEU A 601 27.21 4.69 -15.73
C LEU A 601 28.12 5.75 -16.36
N GLU A 602 29.10 5.34 -17.19
CA GLU A 602 29.93 6.29 -17.93
C GLU A 602 29.10 7.18 -18.83
N LYS A 603 28.17 6.61 -19.58
CA LYS A 603 27.27 7.37 -20.46
C LYS A 603 26.40 8.37 -19.69
N LYS A 604 25.87 7.97 -18.51
CA LYS A 604 24.95 8.80 -17.73
C LYS A 604 25.65 9.88 -16.91
N PHE A 605 26.82 9.55 -16.35
CA PHE A 605 27.50 10.37 -15.33
C PHE A 605 28.93 10.77 -15.71
N GLY A 606 29.45 10.35 -16.85
CA GLY A 606 30.83 10.63 -17.31
C GLY A 606 31.91 9.76 -16.67
N THR A 607 31.53 8.89 -15.69
CA THR A 607 32.40 7.89 -15.06
C THR A 607 31.56 6.78 -14.44
N TRP A 608 32.08 5.56 -14.45
CA TRP A 608 31.45 4.44 -13.74
C TRP A 608 31.67 4.49 -12.20
N LYS A 609 32.65 5.29 -11.75
CA LYS A 609 33.00 5.45 -10.31
C LYS A 609 31.98 6.34 -9.59
N GLN A 610 30.71 5.94 -9.60
CA GLN A 610 29.64 6.70 -8.96
C GLN A 610 29.33 6.16 -7.55
N PRO A 611 29.45 6.96 -6.50
CA PRO A 611 28.92 6.63 -5.19
C PRO A 611 27.39 6.43 -5.27
N TRP A 612 26.85 5.49 -4.47
CA TRP A 612 25.43 5.17 -4.53
C TRP A 612 24.53 6.40 -4.30
N GLY A 613 24.88 7.29 -3.38
CA GLY A 613 24.13 8.51 -3.12
C GLY A 613 24.10 9.52 -4.25
N GLU A 614 25.00 9.44 -5.24
CA GLU A 614 24.91 10.26 -6.45
C GLU A 614 23.94 9.67 -7.48
N VAL A 615 23.73 8.37 -7.41
CA VAL A 615 22.81 7.66 -8.30
C VAL A 615 21.42 7.56 -7.69
N ASN A 616 21.32 7.24 -6.40
CA ASN A 616 20.09 6.96 -5.66
C ASN A 616 19.67 8.12 -4.77
N ARG A 617 18.54 8.74 -5.08
CA ARG A 617 18.15 10.05 -4.53
C ARG A 617 16.73 10.05 -3.96
N PHE A 618 16.53 10.84 -2.91
CA PHE A 618 15.20 11.25 -2.45
C PHE A 618 14.89 12.66 -2.96
N GLN A 619 13.71 12.84 -3.57
CA GLN A 619 13.25 14.13 -4.07
C GLN A 619 11.74 14.23 -3.93
N ARG A 620 11.24 15.38 -3.48
CA ARG A 620 9.82 15.73 -3.46
C ARG A 620 9.69 17.16 -3.96
N LEU A 621 9.19 17.34 -5.19
CA LEU A 621 9.13 18.64 -5.84
C LEU A 621 7.74 19.27 -5.82
N THR A 622 6.71 18.44 -5.88
CA THR A 622 5.32 18.87 -6.01
C THR A 622 4.41 18.08 -5.09
N GLY A 623 3.23 18.64 -4.80
CA GLY A 623 2.17 17.88 -4.11
C GLY A 623 1.26 17.12 -5.08
N ASN A 624 1.70 16.82 -6.28
CA ASN A 624 0.93 16.03 -7.24
C ASN A 624 0.85 14.56 -6.81
N ILE A 625 -0.24 13.90 -7.17
CA ILE A 625 -0.40 12.46 -6.90
C ILE A 625 0.64 11.65 -7.68
N THR A 626 0.89 12.03 -8.93
CA THR A 626 2.03 11.51 -9.71
C THR A 626 3.21 12.44 -9.50
N GLU A 627 4.23 11.96 -8.79
CA GLU A 627 5.44 12.73 -8.53
C GLU A 627 6.23 12.96 -9.83
N LEU A 628 6.83 14.15 -9.90
CA LEU A 628 7.75 14.54 -10.95
C LEU A 628 9.16 14.58 -10.39
N PHE A 629 10.14 14.11 -11.16
CA PHE A 629 11.55 14.10 -10.78
C PHE A 629 12.38 14.86 -11.81
N ASP A 630 13.39 15.57 -11.34
CA ASP A 630 14.23 16.43 -12.18
C ASP A 630 15.67 16.48 -11.64
N ASP A 631 16.63 16.01 -12.45
CA ASP A 631 18.06 15.98 -12.09
C ASP A 631 18.65 17.38 -11.84
N SER A 632 18.04 18.44 -12.40
CA SER A 632 18.48 19.83 -12.22
C SER A 632 18.01 20.46 -10.89
N LYS A 633 17.10 19.81 -10.19
CA LYS A 633 16.52 20.30 -8.91
C LYS A 633 17.21 19.64 -7.71
N PRO A 634 17.20 20.29 -6.55
CA PRO A 634 17.76 19.71 -5.33
C PRO A 634 17.17 18.35 -5.00
N SER A 635 18.01 17.44 -4.52
CA SER A 635 17.62 16.13 -4.02
C SER A 635 18.63 15.67 -2.95
N LEU A 636 18.22 14.75 -2.08
CA LEU A 636 19.05 14.21 -1.02
C LEU A 636 19.63 12.86 -1.41
N PRO A 637 20.92 12.56 -1.08
CA PRO A 637 21.46 11.22 -1.25
C PRO A 637 20.71 10.23 -0.35
N ALA A 638 20.42 9.03 -0.87
CA ALA A 638 19.74 7.98 -0.12
C ALA A 638 20.64 6.74 -0.03
N GLY A 639 21.32 6.57 1.12
CA GLY A 639 22.12 5.38 1.43
C GLY A 639 21.26 4.20 1.87
N LEU A 640 20.21 3.89 1.09
CA LEU A 640 19.19 2.86 1.29
C LEU A 640 19.03 2.06 -0.01
N ALA A 641 18.38 0.88 0.07
CA ALA A 641 18.16 0.03 -1.10
C ALA A 641 16.77 -0.62 -1.11
N ALA A 642 16.40 -1.22 -2.24
CA ALA A 642 15.17 -1.96 -2.35
C ALA A 642 15.14 -3.20 -1.43
N SER A 643 13.96 -3.49 -0.92
CA SER A 643 13.69 -4.66 -0.08
C SER A 643 14.05 -6.01 -0.74
N THR A 644 14.04 -6.06 -2.06
CA THR A 644 14.45 -7.23 -2.87
C THR A 644 15.82 -7.77 -2.48
N TRP A 645 16.75 -6.89 -2.13
CA TRP A 645 18.12 -7.27 -1.76
C TRP A 645 18.30 -7.60 -0.27
N GLY A 646 17.23 -7.48 0.52
CA GLY A 646 17.23 -7.75 1.96
C GLY A 646 17.44 -6.52 2.85
N CYS A 647 17.48 -5.33 2.27
CA CYS A 647 17.55 -4.07 3.01
C CYS A 647 16.30 -3.91 3.89
N LEU A 648 16.46 -3.80 5.20
CA LEU A 648 15.32 -3.60 6.10
C LEU A 648 14.71 -2.18 5.93
N PRO A 649 15.51 -1.09 5.91
CA PRO A 649 14.99 0.23 5.57
C PRO A 649 14.75 0.32 4.04
N SER A 650 13.61 -0.20 3.60
CA SER A 650 13.27 -0.32 2.16
C SER A 650 13.18 1.04 1.46
N PHE A 651 13.86 1.15 0.32
CA PHE A 651 13.84 2.30 -0.55
C PHE A 651 13.88 1.84 -2.02
N THR A 652 12.73 1.73 -2.63
CA THR A 652 12.61 1.36 -4.04
C THR A 652 12.74 2.59 -4.92
N SER A 653 13.68 2.56 -5.84
CA SER A 653 13.99 3.68 -6.74
C SER A 653 14.18 3.20 -8.18
N LYS A 654 13.91 4.09 -9.13
CA LYS A 654 14.19 3.89 -10.55
C LYS A 654 14.54 5.21 -11.24
N SER A 655 15.11 5.15 -12.44
CA SER A 655 15.19 6.32 -13.31
C SER A 655 13.83 6.57 -13.96
N PHE A 656 13.46 7.83 -14.07
CA PHE A 656 12.22 8.28 -14.73
C PHE A 656 12.57 8.93 -16.08
N ASN A 657 11.57 9.16 -16.92
CA ASN A 657 11.78 9.81 -18.19
C ASN A 657 12.48 11.16 -18.02
N GLY A 658 13.62 11.34 -18.70
CA GLY A 658 14.43 12.56 -18.61
C GLY A 658 15.40 12.61 -17.44
N THR A 659 15.53 11.54 -16.60
CA THR A 659 16.50 11.50 -15.50
C THR A 659 17.59 10.47 -15.73
N ASN A 660 18.82 10.81 -15.35
CA ASN A 660 19.94 9.87 -15.23
C ASN A 660 19.98 9.22 -13.85
N ARG A 661 19.60 9.97 -12.83
CA ARG A 661 19.50 9.53 -11.43
C ARG A 661 18.28 8.64 -11.22
N ARG A 662 18.34 7.87 -10.15
CA ARG A 662 17.22 7.07 -9.64
C ARG A 662 16.57 7.82 -8.49
N TYR A 663 15.25 7.89 -8.51
CA TYR A 663 14.48 8.52 -7.44
C TYR A 663 13.60 7.52 -6.74
N GLY A 664 13.56 7.62 -5.38
CA GLY A 664 12.70 6.81 -4.55
C GLY A 664 11.23 7.16 -4.73
N TYR A 665 10.38 6.14 -4.84
CA TYR A 665 8.93 6.32 -5.01
C TYR A 665 8.10 5.40 -4.12
N ASN A 666 8.72 4.36 -3.58
CA ASN A 666 8.09 3.36 -2.72
C ASN A 666 9.08 2.86 -1.66
N GLY A 667 8.59 2.44 -0.52
CA GLY A 667 9.41 1.92 0.57
C GLY A 667 8.88 2.39 1.92
N ASN A 668 9.79 2.60 2.87
CA ASN A 668 9.45 3.17 4.17
C ASN A 668 8.60 4.42 3.98
N SER A 669 7.32 4.40 4.39
CA SER A 669 6.42 5.56 4.21
C SER A 669 6.07 6.21 5.54
N PHE A 670 5.64 5.42 6.51
CA PHE A 670 5.48 5.77 7.91
C PHE A 670 6.23 4.76 8.77
N ILE A 671 7.00 5.21 9.74
CA ILE A 671 7.73 4.32 10.63
C ILE A 671 7.44 4.75 12.05
N CYS A 672 7.14 3.79 12.93
CA CYS A 672 6.95 4.07 14.34
C CYS A 672 7.50 2.92 15.19
N ALA A 673 8.25 3.26 16.24
CA ALA A 673 8.63 2.34 17.31
C ALA A 673 7.90 2.78 18.57
N VAL A 674 7.19 1.88 19.24
CA VAL A 674 6.41 2.18 20.44
C VAL A 674 6.71 1.18 21.53
N GLU A 675 6.90 1.68 22.76
CA GLU A 675 7.12 0.91 23.98
C GLU A 675 5.92 1.07 24.93
N PHE A 676 5.37 -0.06 25.38
CA PHE A 676 4.18 -0.12 26.22
C PHE A 676 4.55 -0.21 27.70
N GLY A 677 5.03 0.91 28.25
CA GLY A 677 5.30 1.06 29.68
C GLY A 677 4.11 1.60 30.47
N LYS A 678 4.38 2.07 31.69
CA LYS A 678 3.37 2.77 32.51
C LYS A 678 2.77 3.99 31.79
N LYS A 679 3.56 4.69 31.01
CA LYS A 679 3.18 5.61 29.95
C LYS A 679 3.73 5.07 28.64
N VAL A 680 2.96 5.17 27.59
CA VAL A 680 3.43 4.84 26.24
C VAL A 680 4.46 5.87 25.81
N THR A 681 5.57 5.40 25.24
CA THR A 681 6.58 6.23 24.59
C THR A 681 6.79 5.74 23.18
N ALA A 682 6.94 6.65 22.23
CA ALA A 682 7.11 6.28 20.84
C ALA A 682 7.97 7.28 20.07
N LYS A 683 8.60 6.79 19.01
CA LYS A 683 9.33 7.59 18.02
C LYS A 683 8.80 7.30 16.65
N SER A 684 8.65 8.33 15.81
CA SER A 684 8.11 8.15 14.44
C SER A 684 8.93 8.91 13.40
N LEU A 685 8.68 8.55 12.15
CA LEU A 685 9.28 9.17 10.98
C LEU A 685 8.36 8.98 9.77
N LEU A 686 8.12 10.07 9.04
CA LEU A 686 7.31 10.06 7.82
C LEU A 686 8.22 10.37 6.61
N ALA A 687 7.98 9.71 5.48
CA ALA A 687 8.69 10.03 4.25
C ALA A 687 8.33 11.45 3.79
N GLY A 688 9.31 12.35 3.79
CA GLY A 688 9.16 13.74 3.34
C GLY A 688 8.60 14.69 4.38
N GLY A 689 7.35 14.57 4.77
CA GLY A 689 6.63 15.45 5.69
C GLY A 689 5.12 15.26 5.58
N GLU A 690 4.37 15.83 6.51
CA GLU A 690 2.94 15.60 6.71
C GLU A 690 2.09 16.21 5.60
N ASN A 691 2.41 17.41 5.14
CA ASN A 691 1.55 18.20 4.26
C ASN A 691 1.78 17.92 2.77
N GLY A 692 0.72 17.88 1.98
CA GLY A 692 0.75 17.71 0.52
C GLY A 692 0.93 18.98 -0.29
N ASP A 693 0.93 20.15 0.34
CA ASP A 693 1.17 21.45 -0.32
C ASP A 693 2.65 21.79 -0.30
N SER A 694 3.25 21.96 -1.49
CA SER A 694 4.67 22.32 -1.64
C SER A 694 5.05 23.69 -1.06
N SER A 695 4.10 24.54 -0.73
CA SER A 695 4.33 25.82 -0.05
C SER A 695 4.38 25.68 1.48
N SER A 696 3.92 24.57 2.02
CA SER A 696 3.96 24.28 3.47
C SER A 696 5.38 23.96 3.93
N LYS A 697 5.74 24.45 5.12
CA LYS A 697 7.01 24.07 5.77
C LYS A 697 7.06 22.58 6.11
N HIS A 698 5.90 21.95 6.31
CA HIS A 698 5.75 20.51 6.59
C HIS A 698 5.66 19.64 5.34
N PHE A 699 6.02 20.17 4.18
CA PHE A 699 6.09 19.41 2.95
C PHE A 699 7.30 18.47 2.89
N THR A 700 8.48 18.96 3.36
CA THR A 700 9.75 18.22 3.30
C THR A 700 10.58 18.30 4.58
N ASP A 701 10.02 18.77 5.68
CA ASP A 701 10.73 18.96 6.94
C ASP A 701 11.28 17.67 7.57
N GLN A 702 10.75 16.50 7.22
CA GLN A 702 11.27 15.20 7.64
C GLN A 702 12.15 14.52 6.56
N ALA A 703 12.37 15.12 5.39
CA ALA A 703 13.08 14.47 4.28
C ALA A 703 14.56 14.15 4.62
N GLU A 704 15.27 15.07 5.27
CA GLU A 704 16.65 14.84 5.68
C GLU A 704 16.73 13.79 6.79
N MET A 705 15.83 13.84 7.77
CA MET A 705 15.72 12.83 8.82
C MET A 705 15.46 11.44 8.22
N TYR A 706 14.59 11.38 7.19
CA TYR A 706 14.24 10.16 6.50
C TYR A 706 15.46 9.48 5.84
N THR A 707 16.26 10.22 5.11
CA THR A 707 17.47 9.67 4.46
C THR A 707 18.55 9.24 5.45
N LYS A 708 18.56 9.85 6.65
CA LYS A 708 19.52 9.56 7.73
C LYS A 708 19.01 8.56 8.77
N GLY A 709 17.72 8.17 8.73
CA GLY A 709 17.12 7.28 9.73
C GLY A 709 17.01 7.93 11.12
N GLN A 710 16.76 9.25 11.17
CA GLN A 710 16.55 10.01 12.39
C GLN A 710 15.07 10.12 12.70
N PHE A 711 14.67 9.92 13.95
CA PHE A 711 13.28 9.85 14.38
C PHE A 711 12.95 11.01 15.30
N LYS A 712 11.70 11.49 15.22
CA LYS A 712 11.11 12.42 16.17
C LYS A 712 10.41 11.70 17.30
N GLU A 713 10.32 12.33 18.48
CA GLU A 713 9.45 11.86 19.57
C GLU A 713 7.98 12.04 19.18
N VAL A 714 7.17 11.04 19.49
CA VAL A 714 5.71 11.14 19.31
C VAL A 714 5.10 11.87 20.50
N LEU A 715 4.32 12.90 20.20
CA LEU A 715 3.55 13.64 21.19
C LEU A 715 2.19 12.96 21.38
N PHE A 716 2.09 12.01 22.30
CA PHE A 716 0.86 11.23 22.50
C PHE A 716 -0.09 11.87 23.51
N TYR A 717 0.43 12.39 24.62
CA TYR A 717 -0.38 12.98 25.69
C TYR A 717 -0.61 14.48 25.46
N LYS A 718 -1.82 14.95 25.76
CA LYS A 718 -2.28 16.33 25.49
C LYS A 718 -1.36 17.39 26.12
N GLU A 719 -0.83 17.13 27.30
CA GLU A 719 0.11 18.05 27.97
C GLU A 719 1.42 18.25 27.19
N ASP A 720 1.88 17.24 26.46
CA ASP A 720 3.08 17.34 25.61
C ASP A 720 2.77 17.97 24.26
N VAL A 721 1.59 17.67 23.69
CA VAL A 721 1.08 18.33 22.48
C VAL A 721 0.98 19.83 22.67
N LEU A 722 0.41 20.29 23.79
CA LEU A 722 0.26 21.72 24.09
C LEU A 722 1.57 22.48 24.22
N LYS A 723 2.66 21.81 24.67
CA LYS A 723 4.02 22.42 24.75
C LYS A 723 4.66 22.64 23.37
N HIS A 724 4.21 21.89 22.36
CA HIS A 724 4.78 21.90 21.02
C HIS A 724 3.75 22.33 19.96
N ALA A 725 2.63 22.92 20.41
CA ALA A 725 1.56 23.38 19.52
C ALA A 725 2.02 24.57 18.67
N GLU A 726 1.89 24.46 17.38
CA GLU A 726 2.06 25.60 16.45
C GLU A 726 0.75 26.33 16.21
N ASN A 727 -0.33 25.59 16.14
CA ASN A 727 -1.65 26.14 15.94
C ASN A 727 -2.70 25.33 16.72
N THR A 728 -3.72 26.03 17.24
CA THR A 728 -4.87 25.42 17.93
C THR A 728 -6.13 26.10 17.44
N TYR A 729 -7.05 25.32 16.88
CA TYR A 729 -8.25 25.86 16.25
C TYR A 729 -9.42 24.88 16.27
N HIS A 730 -10.60 25.40 15.96
CA HIS A 730 -11.79 24.59 15.64
C HIS A 730 -11.93 24.50 14.10
N PRO A 731 -12.39 23.39 13.52
CA PRO A 731 -12.66 23.31 12.09
C PRO A 731 -13.46 24.53 11.58
N GLY A 732 -12.98 25.19 10.51
CA GLY A 732 -13.60 26.41 9.96
C GLY A 732 -13.43 27.69 10.79
N GLY A 733 -12.70 27.65 11.89
CA GLY A 733 -12.27 28.83 12.66
C GLY A 733 -10.87 29.28 12.22
N ASN A 734 -10.59 30.58 12.39
CA ASN A 734 -9.26 31.15 12.20
C ASN A 734 -8.36 30.88 13.39
#